data_3db5ed9e1902029c4c1b2199eeeb258f
#
_entry.id   3db5ed9e1902029c4c1b2199eeeb258f
#
_cell.length_a   1.000
_cell.length_b   1.000
_cell.length_c   1.000
_cell.angle_alpha   90.00
_cell.angle_beta   90.00
_cell.angle_gamma   90.00
#
_symmetry.space_group_name_H-M   'P 1'
#
loop_
_entity.id
_entity.type
_entity.pdbx_description
1 polymer ?
#
loop_
_entity_poly.entity_id
_entity_poly.type
_entity_poly.pdbx_seq_one_letter_code
_entity_poly.pdbx_strand_id
1 'polypeptide(L)'
;MNQSVFKTLEYAKIITMLQNMATSSMGKELAEKLLPSSDIDEVIENLSHTQEASNILISSEPPFGGIHDIRSLLKKTSLGLVIEINSLLDILNTMYAMRNLKKFFKELEIDSPQFKEWAKSIEILGQLEREIDNIVDEYGSIRDSASVELMRIRREIKSSQRRIKTNLDGILKNPDYQKYFQDNIVTIRDERYVIPIKQEYRQQFPGVVHDQSSSGSTLFIEPMSIVDLNNDIKQLVIDEKREIERILKVISEKIARNADSLLHNCEIMAQLDFAFAKAKLARKMHATMPEINDEGIVNLAKARHPLLNKDNVVPIDIRLGEGYRTLLITGPNTGGKTVSMKTLGLLVLMTQSGLFIPVQSGSKISIFQNVYADIGDEQSIEQSLSTFSAHMRNIVNILNNIEHDDLLLLDEVGSGTDPEEGAALAMSILERLMEIGACTVATTHYNELKTFAYSKEGIENACVEFDIKSLRPTYRLLIGTPGASNAFAISKRLGLSDTLILRAQQLIKADHAQFENVLNTLENEKLMYEQKNADIAERQQRIEKLEKQLADMKQEMAKKKEQTLRKTKEQCASLLRRTRRESEEIIKELKAQFNDQGMKKRQETIDAARHKLRGRLDKVSQQNDDPNKPGEAVDIKTIAVGDIVYVNKLRQKGTITDISGKELTVQLGSLKMNVKAKDCSFVSHAVKVKETAPSKKAGGFNMLAKVSQISTEVDIRGLMVDEAIEVVSKYLDDAVISGLSRVLIIHGKGTGALRKGIQEYLKNHRNVLSYTLGDMDEGGSGVTAVKLK
;
A
#
# COMPACT_ATOMS: atom_id res chain seq x y z
N MET A 1 -6.19 -27.14 -18.59
CA MET A 1 -5.11 -27.14 -17.57
C MET A 1 -5.20 -28.36 -16.65
N ASN A 2 -4.05 -28.97 -16.25
CA ASN A 2 -4.04 -30.18 -15.44
C ASN A 2 -4.22 -29.88 -13.94
N GLN A 3 -5.09 -30.63 -13.25
CA GLN A 3 -5.36 -30.47 -11.80
C GLN A 3 -4.10 -30.67 -10.91
N SER A 4 -3.12 -31.47 -11.38
CA SER A 4 -1.86 -31.66 -10.65
C SER A 4 -1.09 -30.35 -10.46
N VAL A 5 -1.13 -29.43 -11.44
CA VAL A 5 -0.46 -28.13 -11.41
C VAL A 5 -1.01 -27.23 -10.31
N PHE A 6 -2.34 -27.24 -10.09
CA PHE A 6 -2.96 -26.45 -9.02
C PHE A 6 -2.48 -26.87 -7.63
N LYS A 7 -2.23 -28.18 -7.44
CA LYS A 7 -1.67 -28.69 -6.19
C LYS A 7 -0.20 -28.30 -6.05
N THR A 8 0.60 -28.48 -7.10
CA THR A 8 2.05 -28.17 -7.11
C THR A 8 2.33 -26.69 -6.87
N LEU A 9 1.54 -25.82 -7.48
CA LEU A 9 1.63 -24.36 -7.33
C LEU A 9 0.84 -23.81 -6.15
N GLU A 10 0.21 -24.66 -5.35
CA GLU A 10 -0.54 -24.28 -4.15
C GLU A 10 -1.72 -23.33 -4.43
N TYR A 11 -2.30 -23.36 -5.62
CA TYR A 11 -3.40 -22.49 -6.04
C TYR A 11 -4.63 -22.60 -5.11
N ALA A 12 -4.91 -23.79 -4.57
CA ALA A 12 -6.00 -23.99 -3.60
C ALA A 12 -5.89 -23.07 -2.35
N LYS A 13 -4.68 -22.69 -1.95
CA LYS A 13 -4.49 -21.74 -0.84
C LYS A 13 -4.95 -20.33 -1.22
N ILE A 14 -4.74 -19.91 -2.47
CA ILE A 14 -5.25 -18.63 -2.98
C ILE A 14 -6.78 -18.64 -3.01
N ILE A 15 -7.38 -19.73 -3.46
CA ILE A 15 -8.84 -19.92 -3.42
C ILE A 15 -9.38 -19.82 -2.00
N THR A 16 -8.72 -20.46 -1.03
CA THR A 16 -9.10 -20.36 0.39
C THR A 16 -8.99 -18.91 0.90
N MET A 17 -7.95 -18.19 0.50
CA MET A 17 -7.81 -16.78 0.85
C MET A 17 -8.92 -15.92 0.23
N LEU A 18 -9.33 -16.22 -1.00
CA LEU A 18 -10.42 -15.55 -1.70
C LEU A 18 -11.77 -15.82 -1.04
N GLN A 19 -12.08 -17.09 -0.71
CA GLN A 19 -13.29 -17.46 0.03
C GLN A 19 -13.44 -16.68 1.33
N ASN A 20 -12.33 -16.46 2.06
CA ASN A 20 -12.33 -15.70 3.30
C ASN A 20 -12.57 -14.18 3.10
N MET A 21 -12.49 -13.67 1.87
CA MET A 21 -12.82 -12.28 1.53
C MET A 21 -14.30 -12.11 1.14
N ALA A 22 -14.97 -13.17 0.69
CA ALA A 22 -16.39 -13.13 0.36
C ALA A 22 -17.25 -13.10 1.63
N THR A 23 -18.28 -12.28 1.60
CA THR A 23 -19.19 -12.06 2.74
C THR A 23 -20.29 -13.11 2.76
N SER A 24 -20.89 -13.40 1.60
CA SER A 24 -21.99 -14.35 1.46
C SER A 24 -21.49 -15.77 1.19
N SER A 25 -22.31 -16.78 1.56
CA SER A 25 -22.04 -18.17 1.21
C SER A 25 -22.05 -18.42 -0.31
N MET A 26 -22.86 -17.67 -1.03
CA MET A 26 -22.95 -17.74 -2.49
C MET A 26 -21.70 -17.18 -3.17
N GLY A 27 -21.15 -16.08 -2.67
CA GLY A 27 -19.86 -15.54 -3.13
C GLY A 27 -18.69 -16.49 -2.83
N LYS A 28 -18.72 -17.17 -1.66
CA LYS A 28 -17.74 -18.21 -1.31
C LYS A 28 -17.81 -19.41 -2.24
N GLU A 29 -19.02 -19.83 -2.64
CA GLU A 29 -19.21 -20.91 -3.60
C GLU A 29 -18.63 -20.57 -4.99
N LEU A 30 -18.81 -19.31 -5.45
CA LEU A 30 -18.19 -18.85 -6.70
C LEU A 30 -16.66 -18.83 -6.57
N ALA A 31 -16.13 -18.38 -5.45
CA ALA A 31 -14.69 -18.40 -5.19
C ALA A 31 -14.13 -19.85 -5.20
N GLU A 32 -14.84 -20.82 -4.64
CA GLU A 32 -14.42 -22.23 -4.62
C GLU A 32 -14.36 -22.85 -6.02
N LYS A 33 -15.30 -22.46 -6.89
CA LYS A 33 -15.40 -22.96 -8.26
C LYS A 33 -14.50 -22.22 -9.25
N LEU A 34 -13.75 -21.22 -8.80
CA LEU A 34 -12.91 -20.40 -9.67
C LEU A 34 -11.76 -21.23 -10.25
N LEU A 35 -11.70 -21.30 -11.57
CA LEU A 35 -10.63 -21.93 -12.33
C LEU A 35 -10.00 -20.91 -13.28
N PRO A 36 -8.70 -21.06 -13.59
CA PRO A 36 -8.03 -20.23 -14.60
C PRO A 36 -8.60 -20.49 -15.98
N SER A 37 -8.91 -19.44 -16.73
CA SER A 37 -9.32 -19.48 -18.13
C SER A 37 -8.14 -19.27 -19.07
N SER A 38 -8.19 -19.89 -20.25
CA SER A 38 -7.24 -19.61 -21.34
C SER A 38 -7.84 -18.68 -22.41
N ASP A 39 -9.08 -18.24 -22.22
CA ASP A 39 -9.73 -17.24 -23.08
C ASP A 39 -9.34 -15.83 -22.61
N ILE A 40 -8.64 -15.11 -23.47
CA ILE A 40 -8.14 -13.77 -23.17
C ILE A 40 -9.26 -12.76 -22.90
N ASP A 41 -10.37 -12.86 -23.65
CA ASP A 41 -11.50 -11.94 -23.50
C ASP A 41 -12.20 -12.17 -22.15
N GLU A 42 -12.40 -13.42 -21.76
CA GLU A 42 -12.94 -13.78 -20.44
C GLU A 42 -12.03 -13.30 -19.30
N VAL A 43 -10.73 -13.45 -19.45
CA VAL A 43 -9.76 -12.99 -18.44
C VAL A 43 -9.79 -11.47 -18.30
N ILE A 44 -9.81 -10.73 -19.42
CA ILE A 44 -9.87 -9.26 -19.43
C ILE A 44 -11.18 -8.79 -18.78
N GLU A 45 -12.30 -9.40 -19.11
CA GLU A 45 -13.60 -9.08 -18.50
C GLU A 45 -13.56 -9.31 -16.98
N ASN A 46 -13.07 -10.44 -16.54
CA ASN A 46 -12.94 -10.78 -15.11
C ASN A 46 -11.99 -9.82 -14.36
N LEU A 47 -10.90 -9.40 -14.97
CA LEU A 47 -9.99 -8.40 -14.43
C LEU A 47 -10.65 -7.01 -14.38
N SER A 48 -11.45 -6.65 -15.37
CA SER A 48 -12.20 -5.39 -15.39
C SER A 48 -13.20 -5.31 -14.24
N HIS A 49 -13.93 -6.40 -13.97
CA HIS A 49 -14.81 -6.49 -12.79
C HIS A 49 -14.05 -6.29 -11.48
N THR A 50 -12.86 -6.89 -11.37
CA THR A 50 -11.98 -6.71 -10.19
C THR A 50 -11.51 -5.27 -10.08
N GLN A 51 -11.22 -4.60 -11.20
CA GLN A 51 -10.80 -3.19 -11.23
C GLN A 51 -11.95 -2.25 -10.82
N GLU A 52 -13.16 -2.45 -11.35
CA GLU A 52 -14.32 -1.66 -10.92
C GLU A 52 -14.56 -1.79 -9.41
N ALA A 53 -14.55 -3.02 -8.88
CA ALA A 53 -14.70 -3.28 -7.46
C ALA A 53 -13.57 -2.61 -6.64
N SER A 54 -12.33 -2.68 -7.13
CA SER A 54 -11.18 -2.05 -6.47
C SER A 54 -11.31 -0.53 -6.41
N ASN A 55 -11.77 0.10 -7.49
CA ASN A 55 -12.01 1.55 -7.54
C ASN A 55 -13.07 1.99 -6.53
N ILE A 56 -14.16 1.22 -6.40
CA ILE A 56 -15.23 1.50 -5.44
C ILE A 56 -14.71 1.37 -4.01
N LEU A 57 -13.91 0.33 -3.70
CA LEU A 57 -13.37 0.11 -2.35
C LEU A 57 -12.39 1.19 -1.86
N ILE A 58 -11.93 2.09 -2.73
CA ILE A 58 -11.12 3.25 -2.32
C ILE A 58 -11.94 4.24 -1.48
N SER A 59 -13.21 4.43 -1.83
CA SER A 59 -14.07 5.47 -1.22
C SER A 59 -15.24 4.92 -0.39
N SER A 60 -15.75 3.73 -0.71
CA SER A 60 -16.96 3.19 -0.10
C SER A 60 -16.97 1.67 -0.12
N GLU A 61 -17.67 1.05 0.84
CA GLU A 61 -17.85 -0.39 0.92
C GLU A 61 -19.34 -0.75 0.73
N PRO A 62 -19.68 -1.65 -0.22
CA PRO A 62 -21.06 -2.07 -0.43
C PRO A 62 -21.63 -2.81 0.78
N PRO A 63 -22.94 -2.62 1.09
CA PRO A 63 -23.59 -3.23 2.23
C PRO A 63 -24.01 -4.70 1.93
N PHE A 64 -23.07 -5.63 2.02
CA PHE A 64 -23.34 -7.08 1.85
C PHE A 64 -23.87 -7.77 3.12
N GLY A 65 -24.17 -7.03 4.19
CA GLY A 65 -24.75 -7.60 5.41
C GLY A 65 -26.18 -8.09 5.19
N GLY A 66 -26.57 -9.18 5.87
CA GLY A 66 -27.94 -9.72 5.83
C GLY A 66 -28.25 -10.60 4.59
N ILE A 67 -27.26 -10.95 3.80
CA ILE A 67 -27.44 -11.87 2.65
C ILE A 67 -27.38 -13.31 3.15
N HIS A 68 -28.49 -14.04 3.01
CA HIS A 68 -28.58 -15.47 3.26
C HIS A 68 -28.73 -16.25 1.93
N ASP A 69 -28.25 -17.47 1.88
CA ASP A 69 -28.50 -18.34 0.73
C ASP A 69 -29.91 -18.90 0.78
N ILE A 70 -30.82 -18.23 0.10
CA ILE A 70 -32.24 -18.59 0.05
C ILE A 70 -32.59 -19.50 -1.14
N ARG A 71 -31.62 -19.86 -2.01
CA ARG A 71 -31.87 -20.63 -3.25
C ARG A 71 -32.54 -21.98 -2.97
N SER A 72 -32.13 -22.67 -1.92
CA SER A 72 -32.75 -23.95 -1.52
C SER A 72 -34.18 -23.76 -1.00
N LEU A 73 -34.46 -22.62 -0.32
CA LEU A 73 -35.78 -22.27 0.18
C LEU A 73 -36.74 -21.96 -0.98
N LEU A 74 -36.26 -21.18 -1.96
CA LEU A 74 -37.03 -20.86 -3.17
C LEU A 74 -37.38 -22.12 -3.97
N LYS A 75 -36.44 -23.07 -4.12
CA LYS A 75 -36.73 -24.37 -4.76
C LYS A 75 -37.78 -25.16 -3.99
N LYS A 76 -37.74 -25.16 -2.67
CA LYS A 76 -38.79 -25.86 -1.84
C LYS A 76 -40.15 -25.21 -2.05
N THR A 77 -40.24 -23.89 -2.06
CA THR A 77 -41.54 -23.19 -2.30
C THR A 77 -42.08 -23.46 -3.70
N SER A 78 -41.24 -23.53 -4.73
CA SER A 78 -41.64 -23.86 -6.12
C SER A 78 -42.20 -25.29 -6.22
N LEU A 79 -41.79 -26.18 -5.32
CA LEU A 79 -42.33 -27.56 -5.20
C LEU A 79 -43.61 -27.59 -4.32
N GLY A 80 -44.12 -26.47 -3.89
CA GLY A 80 -45.33 -26.37 -3.06
C GLY A 80 -45.13 -26.68 -1.57
N LEU A 81 -43.89 -26.75 -1.10
CA LEU A 81 -43.56 -26.92 0.33
C LEU A 81 -43.70 -25.61 1.09
N VAL A 82 -44.24 -25.71 2.30
CA VAL A 82 -44.37 -24.56 3.19
C VAL A 82 -43.03 -24.30 3.91
N ILE A 83 -42.61 -23.04 3.95
CA ILE A 83 -41.38 -22.62 4.65
C ILE A 83 -41.61 -22.31 6.12
N GLU A 84 -40.57 -22.55 6.91
CA GLU A 84 -40.56 -22.27 8.34
C GLU A 84 -40.35 -20.77 8.61
N ILE A 85 -40.74 -20.33 9.81
CA ILE A 85 -40.68 -18.90 10.21
C ILE A 85 -39.27 -18.33 10.10
N ASN A 86 -38.24 -19.03 10.57
CA ASN A 86 -36.84 -18.59 10.49
C ASN A 86 -36.37 -18.42 9.05
N SER A 87 -36.77 -19.36 8.19
CA SER A 87 -36.48 -19.28 6.75
C SER A 87 -37.16 -18.08 6.08
N LEU A 88 -38.32 -17.67 6.56
CA LEU A 88 -39.02 -16.47 6.09
C LEU A 88 -38.25 -15.20 6.45
N LEU A 89 -37.67 -15.15 7.65
CA LEU A 89 -36.81 -14.05 8.10
C LEU A 89 -35.52 -13.96 7.23
N ASP A 90 -34.91 -15.09 6.88
CA ASP A 90 -33.74 -15.12 5.98
C ASP A 90 -34.07 -14.54 4.59
N ILE A 91 -35.26 -14.88 4.05
CA ILE A 91 -35.74 -14.31 2.78
C ILE A 91 -35.94 -12.80 2.92
N LEU A 92 -36.57 -12.34 3.97
CA LEU A 92 -36.83 -10.92 4.23
C LEU A 92 -35.50 -10.11 4.33
N ASN A 93 -34.56 -10.61 5.13
CA ASN A 93 -33.25 -9.98 5.29
C ASN A 93 -32.50 -9.88 3.95
N THR A 94 -32.57 -10.96 3.16
CA THR A 94 -31.94 -10.99 1.83
C THR A 94 -32.61 -10.00 0.88
N MET A 95 -33.95 -9.83 0.93
CA MET A 95 -34.67 -8.82 0.13
C MET A 95 -34.28 -7.38 0.55
N TYR A 96 -34.08 -7.14 1.85
CA TYR A 96 -33.55 -5.86 2.33
C TYR A 96 -32.12 -5.59 1.80
N ALA A 97 -31.26 -6.60 1.84
CA ALA A 97 -29.92 -6.49 1.30
C ALA A 97 -29.92 -6.17 -0.22
N MET A 98 -30.80 -6.84 -1.00
CA MET A 98 -31.00 -6.56 -2.44
C MET A 98 -31.39 -5.09 -2.68
N ARG A 99 -32.34 -4.58 -1.93
CA ARG A 99 -32.80 -3.18 -2.02
C ARG A 99 -31.67 -2.20 -1.66
N ASN A 100 -30.94 -2.48 -0.59
CA ASN A 100 -29.85 -1.62 -0.12
C ASN A 100 -28.69 -1.61 -1.13
N LEU A 101 -28.33 -2.75 -1.71
CA LEU A 101 -27.31 -2.84 -2.75
C LEU A 101 -27.73 -2.07 -4.00
N LYS A 102 -28.98 -2.25 -4.47
CA LYS A 102 -29.49 -1.49 -5.64
C LYS A 102 -29.45 0.02 -5.38
N LYS A 103 -29.80 0.46 -4.16
CA LYS A 103 -29.75 1.87 -3.77
C LYS A 103 -28.29 2.36 -3.75
N PHE A 104 -27.39 1.60 -3.15
CA PHE A 104 -25.96 1.92 -3.08
C PHE A 104 -25.36 2.19 -4.46
N PHE A 105 -25.55 1.25 -5.41
CA PHE A 105 -25.00 1.41 -6.77
C PHE A 105 -25.69 2.52 -7.58
N LYS A 106 -26.95 2.83 -7.29
CA LYS A 106 -27.67 3.96 -7.91
C LYS A 106 -27.10 5.31 -7.46
N GLU A 107 -26.73 5.44 -6.20
CA GLU A 107 -26.19 6.66 -5.59
C GLU A 107 -24.67 6.81 -5.78
N LEU A 108 -24.01 5.77 -6.30
CA LEU A 108 -22.56 5.75 -6.49
C LEU A 108 -22.14 6.70 -7.63
N GLU A 109 -21.27 7.69 -7.29
CA GLU A 109 -20.73 8.66 -8.26
C GLU A 109 -19.58 8.11 -9.11
N ILE A 110 -18.93 7.02 -8.64
CA ILE A 110 -17.80 6.38 -9.35
C ILE A 110 -18.28 5.73 -10.63
N ASP A 111 -17.46 5.85 -11.67
CA ASP A 111 -17.70 5.16 -12.94
C ASP A 111 -17.53 3.65 -12.75
N SER A 112 -18.64 2.94 -12.84
CA SER A 112 -18.73 1.50 -12.67
C SER A 112 -19.89 0.96 -13.51
N PRO A 113 -19.74 0.97 -14.86
CA PRO A 113 -20.83 0.66 -15.78
C PRO A 113 -21.39 -0.74 -15.56
N GLN A 114 -20.54 -1.74 -15.42
CA GLN A 114 -20.95 -3.13 -15.28
C GLN A 114 -21.73 -3.37 -13.98
N PHE A 115 -21.23 -2.85 -12.85
CA PHE A 115 -21.92 -3.05 -11.57
C PHE A 115 -23.22 -2.26 -11.48
N LYS A 116 -23.29 -1.09 -12.11
CA LYS A 116 -24.55 -0.32 -12.22
C LYS A 116 -25.57 -1.07 -13.06
N GLU A 117 -25.15 -1.75 -14.13
CA GLU A 117 -26.02 -2.59 -14.96
C GLU A 117 -26.53 -3.80 -14.17
N TRP A 118 -25.63 -4.54 -13.49
CA TRP A 118 -26.04 -5.66 -12.63
C TRP A 118 -26.99 -5.20 -11.53
N ALA A 119 -26.69 -4.11 -10.84
CA ALA A 119 -27.58 -3.60 -9.81
C ALA A 119 -28.92 -3.09 -10.34
N LYS A 120 -28.97 -2.59 -11.59
CA LYS A 120 -30.22 -2.17 -12.26
C LYS A 120 -31.11 -3.37 -12.53
N SER A 121 -30.56 -4.52 -12.91
CA SER A 121 -31.30 -5.76 -13.18
C SER A 121 -31.87 -6.44 -11.92
N ILE A 122 -31.42 -6.07 -10.70
CA ILE A 122 -32.06 -6.53 -9.46
C ILE A 122 -33.51 -6.07 -9.44
N GLU A 123 -34.45 -6.99 -9.35
CA GLU A 123 -35.88 -6.71 -9.24
C GLU A 123 -36.27 -6.50 -7.76
N ILE A 124 -36.88 -5.35 -7.45
CA ILE A 124 -37.34 -5.03 -6.08
C ILE A 124 -38.82 -5.42 -5.91
N LEU A 125 -39.05 -6.46 -5.15
CA LEU A 125 -40.38 -6.98 -4.89
C LEU A 125 -40.98 -6.34 -3.62
N GLY A 126 -41.13 -5.02 -3.63
CA GLY A 126 -41.50 -4.22 -2.46
C GLY A 126 -42.89 -4.55 -1.87
N GLN A 127 -43.80 -5.14 -2.65
CA GLN A 127 -45.08 -5.63 -2.11
C GLN A 127 -44.85 -6.90 -1.28
N LEU A 128 -44.15 -7.88 -1.83
CA LEU A 128 -43.83 -9.14 -1.14
C LEU A 128 -43.01 -8.88 0.14
N GLU A 129 -42.02 -7.97 0.07
CA GLU A 129 -41.22 -7.54 1.22
C GLU A 129 -42.09 -7.02 2.36
N ARG A 130 -43.02 -6.11 2.09
CA ARG A 130 -43.97 -5.57 3.09
C ARG A 130 -44.90 -6.64 3.64
N GLU A 131 -45.35 -7.56 2.81
CA GLU A 131 -46.21 -8.66 3.25
C GLU A 131 -45.47 -9.60 4.20
N ILE A 132 -44.21 -9.93 3.93
CA ILE A 132 -43.38 -10.76 4.81
C ILE A 132 -43.06 -10.00 6.11
N ASP A 133 -42.69 -8.70 6.03
CA ASP A 133 -42.41 -7.86 7.21
C ASP A 133 -43.62 -7.73 8.15
N ASN A 134 -44.84 -7.70 7.60
CA ASN A 134 -46.05 -7.71 8.41
C ASN A 134 -46.33 -9.04 9.12
N ILE A 135 -45.75 -10.16 8.64
CA ILE A 135 -45.93 -11.50 9.20
C ILE A 135 -44.88 -11.79 10.27
N VAL A 136 -43.61 -11.48 10.05
CA VAL A 136 -42.47 -11.87 10.91
C VAL A 136 -41.88 -10.67 11.61
N ASP A 137 -41.53 -10.83 12.89
CA ASP A 137 -40.77 -9.83 13.64
C ASP A 137 -39.23 -10.11 13.56
N GLU A 138 -38.45 -9.19 14.14
CA GLU A 138 -36.98 -9.26 14.15
C GLU A 138 -36.43 -10.47 14.93
N TYR A 139 -37.25 -11.11 15.76
CA TYR A 139 -36.88 -12.27 16.58
C TYR A 139 -37.28 -13.61 15.93
N GLY A 140 -37.83 -13.59 14.72
CA GLY A 140 -38.32 -14.79 14.02
C GLY A 140 -39.64 -15.33 14.61
N SER A 141 -40.48 -14.45 15.18
CA SER A 141 -41.82 -14.81 15.65
C SER A 141 -42.86 -14.22 14.73
N ILE A 142 -44.04 -14.91 14.63
CA ILE A 142 -45.20 -14.37 13.89
C ILE A 142 -45.82 -13.23 14.66
N ARG A 143 -45.94 -12.07 14.03
CA ARG A 143 -46.60 -10.90 14.62
C ARG A 143 -48.07 -11.14 14.91
N ASP A 144 -48.59 -10.59 16.00
CA ASP A 144 -50.04 -10.65 16.33
C ASP A 144 -50.87 -10.05 15.18
N SER A 145 -50.35 -9.11 14.45
CA SER A 145 -50.96 -8.42 13.30
C SER A 145 -50.92 -9.18 12.00
N ALA A 146 -50.28 -10.36 11.93
CA ALA A 146 -50.09 -11.14 10.69
C ALA A 146 -51.44 -11.54 10.04
N SER A 147 -52.49 -11.76 10.86
CA SER A 147 -53.86 -11.87 10.39
C SER A 147 -54.84 -11.37 11.47
N VAL A 148 -56.04 -10.97 11.04
CA VAL A 148 -57.12 -10.58 11.93
C VAL A 148 -57.50 -11.74 12.84
N GLU A 149 -57.54 -12.97 12.29
CA GLU A 149 -57.87 -14.16 13.03
C GLU A 149 -56.83 -14.55 14.09
N LEU A 150 -55.54 -14.47 13.77
CA LEU A 150 -54.46 -14.72 14.72
C LEU A 150 -54.50 -13.70 15.89
N MET A 151 -54.74 -12.46 15.56
CA MET A 151 -54.90 -11.40 16.58
C MET A 151 -56.09 -11.71 17.53
N ARG A 152 -57.23 -12.17 16.97
CA ARG A 152 -58.40 -12.56 17.75
C ARG A 152 -58.04 -13.74 18.69
N ILE A 153 -57.50 -14.81 18.17
CA ILE A 153 -57.11 -16.03 18.92
C ILE A 153 -56.15 -15.67 20.07
N ARG A 154 -55.06 -14.96 19.77
CA ARG A 154 -54.09 -14.56 20.83
C ARG A 154 -54.68 -13.67 21.90
N ARG A 155 -55.60 -12.78 21.53
CA ARG A 155 -56.33 -11.95 22.48
C ARG A 155 -57.23 -12.78 23.38
N GLU A 156 -57.90 -13.79 22.82
CA GLU A 156 -58.75 -14.72 23.57
C GLU A 156 -57.93 -15.59 24.53
N ILE A 157 -56.79 -16.12 24.07
CA ILE A 157 -55.86 -16.86 24.94
C ILE A 157 -55.42 -15.98 26.12
N LYS A 158 -54.94 -14.74 25.88
CA LYS A 158 -54.53 -13.80 26.93
C LYS A 158 -55.72 -13.47 27.89
N SER A 159 -56.92 -13.38 27.37
CA SER A 159 -58.14 -13.14 28.18
C SER A 159 -58.45 -14.32 29.09
N SER A 160 -58.47 -15.56 28.52
CA SER A 160 -58.76 -16.78 29.26
C SER A 160 -57.69 -17.07 30.32
N GLN A 161 -56.41 -16.81 30.01
CA GLN A 161 -55.34 -16.92 30.99
C GLN A 161 -55.52 -15.96 32.17
N ARG A 162 -55.96 -14.70 31.95
CA ARG A 162 -56.26 -13.74 33.03
C ARG A 162 -57.43 -14.23 33.86
N ARG A 163 -58.47 -14.75 33.22
CA ARG A 163 -59.65 -15.33 33.94
C ARG A 163 -59.26 -16.50 34.81
N ILE A 164 -58.47 -17.46 34.31
CA ILE A 164 -57.92 -18.58 35.07
C ILE A 164 -57.12 -18.07 36.27
N LYS A 165 -56.22 -17.12 36.07
CA LYS A 165 -55.40 -16.54 37.14
C LYS A 165 -56.25 -15.89 38.24
N THR A 166 -57.30 -15.16 37.85
CA THR A 166 -58.22 -14.54 38.82
C THR A 166 -59.01 -15.61 39.60
N ASN A 167 -59.51 -16.66 38.93
CA ASN A 167 -60.22 -17.77 39.58
C ASN A 167 -59.31 -18.54 40.54
N LEU A 168 -58.10 -18.87 40.10
CA LEU A 168 -57.13 -19.59 40.93
C LEU A 168 -56.67 -18.76 42.14
N ASP A 169 -56.40 -17.43 41.94
CA ASP A 169 -56.09 -16.52 43.04
C ASP A 169 -57.24 -16.46 44.06
N GLY A 170 -58.55 -16.57 43.62
CA GLY A 170 -59.69 -16.68 44.46
C GLY A 170 -59.71 -17.98 45.24
N ILE A 171 -59.39 -19.10 44.61
CA ILE A 171 -59.34 -20.43 45.27
C ILE A 171 -58.19 -20.45 46.29
N LEU A 172 -56.98 -19.93 45.94
CA LEU A 172 -55.81 -19.91 46.85
C LEU A 172 -56.04 -19.04 48.08
N LYS A 173 -56.87 -18.00 47.99
CA LYS A 173 -57.22 -17.10 49.10
C LYS A 173 -58.41 -17.57 49.95
N ASN A 174 -59.09 -18.64 49.51
CA ASN A 174 -60.28 -19.15 50.27
C ASN A 174 -59.79 -19.92 51.52
N PRO A 175 -60.21 -19.48 52.74
CA PRO A 175 -59.74 -20.10 53.97
C PRO A 175 -60.12 -21.56 54.09
N ASP A 176 -61.24 -22.01 53.52
CA ASP A 176 -61.71 -23.39 53.59
C ASP A 176 -60.74 -24.35 52.83
N TYR A 177 -60.03 -23.90 51.81
CA TYR A 177 -59.15 -24.72 51.00
C TYR A 177 -57.69 -24.65 51.40
N GLN A 178 -57.25 -23.64 52.21
CA GLN A 178 -55.84 -23.42 52.55
C GLN A 178 -55.15 -24.65 53.18
N LYS A 179 -55.85 -25.46 53.98
CA LYS A 179 -55.30 -26.65 54.61
C LYS A 179 -54.98 -27.79 53.57
N TYR A 180 -55.61 -27.73 52.39
CA TYR A 180 -55.48 -28.77 51.36
C TYR A 180 -54.20 -28.55 50.49
N PHE A 181 -53.71 -27.32 50.39
CA PHE A 181 -52.59 -26.98 49.53
C PHE A 181 -51.28 -27.52 50.14
N GLN A 182 -50.46 -28.16 49.30
CA GLN A 182 -49.08 -28.48 49.62
C GLN A 182 -48.23 -27.18 49.61
N ASP A 183 -48.39 -26.38 48.53
CA ASP A 183 -47.85 -25.06 48.38
C ASP A 183 -48.93 -24.13 47.82
N ASN A 184 -48.92 -22.85 48.29
CA ASN A 184 -49.93 -21.88 47.87
C ASN A 184 -49.53 -21.18 46.58
N ILE A 185 -49.31 -21.99 45.52
CA ILE A 185 -48.87 -21.56 44.19
C ILE A 185 -49.70 -22.20 43.08
N VAL A 186 -49.73 -21.52 41.91
CA VAL A 186 -50.26 -22.08 40.66
C VAL A 186 -49.08 -22.63 39.86
N THR A 187 -49.22 -23.82 39.32
CA THR A 187 -48.28 -24.43 38.44
C THR A 187 -48.93 -24.84 37.15
N ILE A 188 -48.10 -25.23 36.13
CA ILE A 188 -48.58 -25.75 34.86
C ILE A 188 -48.09 -27.21 34.76
N ARG A 189 -49.04 -28.11 34.45
CA ARG A 189 -48.76 -29.51 34.13
C ARG A 189 -49.58 -29.91 32.88
N ASP A 190 -48.96 -30.58 31.94
CA ASP A 190 -49.57 -30.94 30.67
C ASP A 190 -50.32 -29.78 30.00
N GLU A 191 -49.67 -28.59 29.99
CA GLU A 191 -50.18 -27.35 29.42
C GLU A 191 -51.45 -26.82 30.13
N ARG A 192 -51.77 -27.31 31.37
CA ARG A 192 -52.93 -26.89 32.18
C ARG A 192 -52.49 -26.19 33.44
N TYR A 193 -53.24 -25.21 33.85
CA TYR A 193 -53.09 -24.58 35.15
C TYR A 193 -53.61 -25.49 36.24
N VAL A 194 -52.77 -25.82 37.20
CA VAL A 194 -53.10 -26.73 38.32
C VAL A 194 -52.62 -26.16 39.68
N ILE A 195 -53.21 -26.72 40.77
CA ILE A 195 -52.81 -26.38 42.16
C ILE A 195 -52.22 -27.65 42.79
N PRO A 196 -51.07 -27.57 43.51
CA PRO A 196 -50.51 -28.71 44.24
C PRO A 196 -51.28 -28.93 45.52
N ILE A 197 -52.00 -30.11 45.62
CA ILE A 197 -52.84 -30.53 46.72
C ILE A 197 -52.16 -31.73 47.42
N LYS A 198 -52.22 -31.76 48.77
CA LYS A 198 -51.77 -32.91 49.52
C LYS A 198 -52.64 -34.14 49.20
N GLN A 199 -52.03 -35.30 49.00
CA GLN A 199 -52.74 -36.53 48.62
C GLN A 199 -53.91 -36.88 49.55
N GLU A 200 -53.79 -36.62 50.85
CA GLU A 200 -54.81 -36.91 51.89
C GLU A 200 -56.11 -36.15 51.65
N TYR A 201 -56.06 -34.98 50.95
CA TYR A 201 -57.26 -34.16 50.72
C TYR A 201 -57.81 -34.34 49.28
N ARG A 202 -57.38 -35.33 48.54
CA ARG A 202 -57.83 -35.60 47.14
C ARG A 202 -59.37 -35.68 47.03
N GLN A 203 -60.04 -36.36 47.96
CA GLN A 203 -61.51 -36.53 47.92
C GLN A 203 -62.30 -35.26 48.31
N GLN A 204 -61.68 -34.35 49.02
CA GLN A 204 -62.31 -33.13 49.49
C GLN A 204 -62.12 -31.91 48.55
N PHE A 205 -61.16 -31.98 47.62
CA PHE A 205 -60.94 -30.93 46.67
C PHE A 205 -61.47 -31.31 45.28
N PRO A 206 -62.48 -30.56 44.78
CA PRO A 206 -63.11 -30.87 43.49
C PRO A 206 -62.22 -30.47 42.32
N GLY A 207 -61.75 -31.46 41.55
CA GLY A 207 -60.89 -31.25 40.39
C GLY A 207 -60.36 -32.53 39.75
N VAL A 208 -59.71 -32.36 38.63
CA VAL A 208 -59.10 -33.45 37.86
C VAL A 208 -57.57 -33.52 38.16
N VAL A 209 -57.07 -34.71 38.48
CA VAL A 209 -55.64 -34.95 38.70
C VAL A 209 -54.92 -35.08 37.35
N HIS A 210 -53.91 -34.26 37.12
CA HIS A 210 -53.10 -34.31 35.89
C HIS A 210 -51.71 -34.90 36.12
N ASP A 211 -51.16 -34.73 37.32
CA ASP A 211 -49.83 -35.22 37.64
C ASP A 211 -49.67 -35.51 39.13
N GLN A 212 -48.63 -36.25 39.51
CA GLN A 212 -48.29 -36.56 40.87
C GLN A 212 -46.81 -36.40 41.11
N SER A 213 -46.43 -35.91 42.31
CA SER A 213 -45.03 -35.78 42.71
C SER A 213 -44.35 -37.16 42.78
N SER A 214 -43.03 -37.21 42.59
CA SER A 214 -42.23 -38.44 42.65
C SER A 214 -42.38 -39.23 43.94
N SER A 215 -42.67 -38.53 45.06
CA SER A 215 -42.96 -39.15 46.38
C SER A 215 -44.41 -39.60 46.55
N GLY A 216 -45.31 -39.30 45.63
CA GLY A 216 -46.75 -39.54 45.73
C GLY A 216 -47.50 -38.62 46.72
N SER A 217 -46.81 -37.75 47.45
CA SER A 217 -47.43 -36.95 48.53
C SER A 217 -48.17 -35.72 48.01
N THR A 218 -47.97 -35.31 46.76
CA THR A 218 -48.61 -34.10 46.17
C THR A 218 -49.25 -34.48 44.86
N LEU A 219 -50.49 -34.11 44.69
CA LEU A 219 -51.28 -34.24 43.48
C LEU A 219 -51.44 -32.89 42.83
N PHE A 220 -51.17 -32.79 41.56
CA PHE A 220 -51.40 -31.57 40.78
C PHE A 220 -52.81 -31.62 40.20
N ILE A 221 -53.72 -30.86 40.83
CA ILE A 221 -55.16 -30.91 40.57
C ILE A 221 -55.57 -29.66 39.79
N GLU A 222 -56.29 -29.85 38.71
CA GLU A 222 -56.98 -28.81 37.98
C GLU A 222 -58.35 -28.59 38.69
N PRO A 223 -58.61 -27.45 39.34
CA PRO A 223 -59.91 -27.20 39.95
C PRO A 223 -61.03 -27.26 38.92
N MET A 224 -62.17 -27.81 39.31
CA MET A 224 -63.35 -28.01 38.42
C MET A 224 -63.80 -26.69 37.78
N SER A 225 -63.63 -25.53 38.48
CA SER A 225 -64.03 -24.21 38.04
C SER A 225 -63.22 -23.63 36.90
N ILE A 226 -62.08 -24.25 36.56
CA ILE A 226 -61.20 -23.77 35.49
C ILE A 226 -61.01 -24.81 34.38
N VAL A 227 -61.60 -26.02 34.49
CA VAL A 227 -61.48 -27.09 33.49
C VAL A 227 -61.92 -26.63 32.10
N ASP A 228 -63.07 -25.94 32.02
CA ASP A 228 -63.57 -25.42 30.75
C ASP A 228 -62.61 -24.34 30.18
N LEU A 229 -62.11 -23.44 30.99
CA LEU A 229 -61.16 -22.40 30.56
C LEU A 229 -59.83 -22.96 30.10
N ASN A 230 -59.33 -24.04 30.75
CA ASN A 230 -58.10 -24.72 30.28
C ASN A 230 -58.38 -25.51 28.95
N ASN A 231 -59.55 -26.09 28.80
CA ASN A 231 -59.99 -26.72 27.55
C ASN A 231 -60.07 -25.67 26.41
N ASP A 232 -60.67 -24.52 26.68
CA ASP A 232 -60.78 -23.40 25.73
C ASP A 232 -59.36 -22.92 25.30
N ILE A 233 -58.45 -22.74 26.26
CA ILE A 233 -57.06 -22.39 25.92
C ILE A 233 -56.41 -23.42 25.06
N LYS A 234 -56.54 -24.72 25.37
CA LYS A 234 -55.95 -25.80 24.58
C LYS A 234 -56.52 -25.79 23.15
N GLN A 235 -57.81 -25.57 22.98
CA GLN A 235 -58.41 -25.44 21.66
C GLN A 235 -57.89 -24.23 20.91
N LEU A 236 -57.82 -23.06 21.58
CA LEU A 236 -57.30 -21.82 21.00
C LEU A 236 -55.81 -21.95 20.58
N VAL A 237 -54.99 -22.70 21.34
CA VAL A 237 -53.58 -22.98 20.95
C VAL A 237 -53.49 -23.86 19.70
N ILE A 238 -54.42 -24.81 19.57
CA ILE A 238 -54.50 -25.64 18.33
C ILE A 238 -54.93 -24.76 17.15
N ASP A 239 -55.89 -23.87 17.37
CA ASP A 239 -56.38 -22.97 16.32
C ASP A 239 -55.31 -21.92 15.96
N GLU A 240 -54.52 -21.46 16.94
CA GLU A 240 -53.34 -20.62 16.68
C GLU A 240 -52.35 -21.31 15.77
N LYS A 241 -51.99 -22.58 16.06
CA LYS A 241 -51.06 -23.34 15.21
C LYS A 241 -51.59 -23.49 13.78
N ARG A 242 -52.90 -23.85 13.64
CA ARG A 242 -53.53 -23.95 12.31
C ARG A 242 -53.52 -22.65 11.53
N GLU A 243 -53.82 -21.54 12.22
CA GLU A 243 -53.79 -20.22 11.55
C GLU A 243 -52.39 -19.80 11.15
N ILE A 244 -51.37 -20.09 11.99
CA ILE A 244 -49.94 -19.90 11.61
C ILE A 244 -49.58 -20.70 10.39
N GLU A 245 -49.94 -22.01 10.33
CA GLU A 245 -49.71 -22.84 9.17
C GLU A 245 -50.37 -22.30 7.90
N ARG A 246 -51.63 -21.78 8.03
CA ARG A 246 -52.36 -21.15 6.95
C ARG A 246 -51.65 -19.90 6.42
N ILE A 247 -51.16 -19.03 7.34
CA ILE A 247 -50.43 -17.81 7.00
C ILE A 247 -49.12 -18.18 6.26
N LEU A 248 -48.35 -19.14 6.80
CA LEU A 248 -47.09 -19.60 6.19
C LEU A 248 -47.33 -20.22 4.82
N LYS A 249 -48.40 -20.95 4.64
CA LYS A 249 -48.79 -21.54 3.32
C LYS A 249 -49.05 -20.43 2.29
N VAL A 250 -49.88 -19.45 2.64
CA VAL A 250 -50.22 -18.35 1.70
C VAL A 250 -49.00 -17.52 1.32
N ILE A 251 -48.10 -17.23 2.28
CA ILE A 251 -46.90 -16.46 1.95
C ILE A 251 -45.89 -17.30 1.15
N SER A 252 -45.80 -18.64 1.44
CA SER A 252 -44.96 -19.53 0.66
C SER A 252 -45.40 -19.63 -0.81
N GLU A 253 -46.71 -19.66 -1.09
CA GLU A 253 -47.24 -19.60 -2.44
C GLU A 253 -46.92 -18.29 -3.15
N LYS A 254 -46.91 -17.13 -2.45
CA LYS A 254 -46.54 -15.86 -3.02
C LYS A 254 -45.05 -15.78 -3.29
N ILE A 255 -44.21 -16.33 -2.43
CA ILE A 255 -42.77 -16.44 -2.64
C ILE A 255 -42.49 -17.34 -3.86
N ALA A 256 -43.20 -18.47 -3.98
CA ALA A 256 -43.06 -19.38 -5.12
C ALA A 256 -43.36 -18.71 -6.46
N ARG A 257 -44.35 -17.82 -6.52
CA ARG A 257 -44.65 -17.04 -7.75
C ARG A 257 -43.57 -16.08 -8.16
N ASN A 258 -42.74 -15.64 -7.21
CA ASN A 258 -41.62 -14.69 -7.43
C ASN A 258 -40.25 -15.38 -7.32
N ALA A 259 -40.21 -16.71 -7.31
CA ALA A 259 -38.99 -17.46 -7.06
C ALA A 259 -37.92 -17.24 -8.11
N ASP A 260 -38.30 -17.15 -9.39
CA ASP A 260 -37.36 -16.92 -10.49
C ASP A 260 -36.68 -15.53 -10.38
N SER A 261 -37.44 -14.48 -10.10
CA SER A 261 -36.89 -13.12 -9.87
C SER A 261 -35.94 -13.11 -8.64
N LEU A 262 -36.31 -13.79 -7.55
CA LEU A 262 -35.44 -13.88 -6.38
C LEU A 262 -34.19 -14.71 -6.63
N LEU A 263 -34.26 -15.80 -7.42
CA LEU A 263 -33.09 -16.58 -7.81
C LEU A 263 -32.13 -15.76 -8.66
N HIS A 264 -32.65 -15.05 -9.68
CA HIS A 264 -31.85 -14.14 -10.50
C HIS A 264 -31.15 -13.06 -9.65
N ASN A 265 -31.89 -12.46 -8.72
CA ASN A 265 -31.30 -11.48 -7.80
C ASN A 265 -30.17 -12.11 -6.94
N CYS A 266 -30.35 -13.35 -6.47
CA CYS A 266 -29.31 -14.07 -5.72
C CYS A 266 -28.04 -14.29 -6.56
N GLU A 267 -28.18 -14.61 -7.84
CA GLU A 267 -27.05 -14.77 -8.76
C GLU A 267 -26.28 -13.47 -8.94
N ILE A 268 -26.98 -12.34 -9.15
CA ILE A 268 -26.34 -11.02 -9.26
C ILE A 268 -25.60 -10.67 -7.97
N MET A 269 -26.23 -10.88 -6.82
CA MET A 269 -25.61 -10.61 -5.53
C MET A 269 -24.37 -11.47 -5.29
N ALA A 270 -24.40 -12.74 -5.70
CA ALA A 270 -23.24 -13.62 -5.62
C ALA A 270 -22.09 -13.11 -6.50
N GLN A 271 -22.38 -12.68 -7.72
CA GLN A 271 -21.38 -12.11 -8.64
C GLN A 271 -20.78 -10.81 -8.09
N LEU A 272 -21.60 -9.91 -7.55
CA LEU A 272 -21.13 -8.69 -6.92
C LEU A 272 -20.22 -8.99 -5.72
N ASP A 273 -20.68 -9.82 -4.76
CA ASP A 273 -19.87 -10.17 -3.60
C ASP A 273 -18.55 -10.85 -3.99
N PHE A 274 -18.59 -11.71 -5.02
CA PHE A 274 -17.40 -12.38 -5.55
C PHE A 274 -16.42 -11.39 -6.19
N ALA A 275 -16.87 -10.43 -6.98
CA ALA A 275 -16.03 -9.39 -7.55
C ALA A 275 -15.38 -8.52 -6.46
N PHE A 276 -16.16 -8.16 -5.43
CA PHE A 276 -15.63 -7.44 -4.28
C PHE A 276 -14.67 -8.28 -3.42
N ALA A 277 -14.88 -9.60 -3.34
CA ALA A 277 -13.93 -10.50 -2.69
C ALA A 277 -12.58 -10.53 -3.41
N LYS A 278 -12.56 -10.56 -4.77
CA LYS A 278 -11.34 -10.42 -5.58
C LYS A 278 -10.63 -9.11 -5.27
N ALA A 279 -11.34 -7.98 -5.24
CA ALA A 279 -10.78 -6.66 -4.96
C ALA A 279 -10.26 -6.53 -3.51
N LYS A 280 -10.97 -7.09 -2.52
CA LYS A 280 -10.50 -7.15 -1.12
C LYS A 280 -9.22 -7.97 -1.00
N LEU A 281 -9.14 -9.10 -1.71
CA LEU A 281 -7.92 -9.92 -1.78
C LEU A 281 -6.76 -9.14 -2.40
N ALA A 282 -7.00 -8.45 -3.52
CA ALA A 282 -6.02 -7.59 -4.18
C ALA A 282 -5.49 -6.51 -3.22
N ARG A 283 -6.36 -5.82 -2.50
CA ARG A 283 -5.98 -4.82 -1.49
C ARG A 283 -5.13 -5.43 -0.37
N LYS A 284 -5.50 -6.63 0.11
CA LYS A 284 -4.77 -7.34 1.15
C LYS A 284 -3.36 -7.72 0.72
N MET A 285 -3.18 -8.09 -0.55
CA MET A 285 -1.88 -8.48 -1.13
C MET A 285 -1.07 -7.29 -1.68
N HIS A 286 -1.62 -6.07 -1.70
CA HIS A 286 -1.08 -4.92 -2.46
C HIS A 286 -0.86 -5.28 -3.93
N ALA A 287 -1.80 -6.01 -4.49
CA ALA A 287 -1.78 -6.48 -5.86
C ALA A 287 -2.25 -5.38 -6.83
N THR A 288 -1.74 -5.44 -8.04
CA THR A 288 -2.09 -4.53 -9.14
C THR A 288 -2.62 -5.31 -10.32
N MET A 289 -3.38 -4.67 -11.18
CA MET A 289 -3.81 -5.22 -12.46
C MET A 289 -2.60 -5.29 -13.39
N PRO A 290 -2.22 -6.46 -13.93
CA PRO A 290 -1.18 -6.56 -14.95
C PRO A 290 -1.73 -6.19 -16.33
N GLU A 291 -0.82 -5.81 -17.26
CA GLU A 291 -1.15 -5.70 -18.68
C GLU A 291 -1.18 -7.08 -19.31
N ILE A 292 -2.27 -7.42 -20.00
CA ILE A 292 -2.48 -8.74 -20.56
C ILE A 292 -2.03 -8.78 -22.03
N ASN A 293 -1.40 -9.87 -22.44
CA ASN A 293 -1.05 -10.18 -23.82
C ASN A 293 -1.21 -11.68 -24.13
N ASP A 294 -1.15 -12.05 -25.42
CA ASP A 294 -1.14 -13.41 -25.96
C ASP A 294 0.14 -13.78 -26.70
N GLU A 295 1.17 -12.92 -26.61
CA GLU A 295 2.44 -13.07 -27.33
C GLU A 295 3.48 -13.96 -26.59
N GLY A 296 3.13 -14.51 -25.43
CA GLY A 296 4.04 -15.23 -24.55
C GLY A 296 4.96 -14.30 -23.74
N ILE A 297 4.70 -13.00 -23.71
CA ILE A 297 5.53 -12.02 -23.01
C ILE A 297 5.14 -11.93 -21.54
N VAL A 298 6.12 -12.18 -20.67
CA VAL A 298 6.04 -12.00 -19.23
C VAL A 298 7.13 -11.00 -18.81
N ASN A 299 6.72 -9.88 -18.21
CA ASN A 299 7.64 -8.89 -17.65
C ASN A 299 7.09 -8.42 -16.30
N LEU A 300 7.44 -9.13 -15.25
CA LEU A 300 6.97 -8.89 -13.88
C LEU A 300 8.03 -8.11 -13.11
N ALA A 301 7.72 -6.88 -12.75
CA ALA A 301 8.57 -6.06 -11.89
C ALA A 301 8.15 -6.20 -10.43
N LYS A 302 9.11 -6.42 -9.54
CA LYS A 302 8.92 -6.56 -8.08
C LYS A 302 7.83 -7.57 -7.70
N ALA A 303 7.79 -8.70 -8.40
CA ALA A 303 6.85 -9.78 -8.11
C ALA A 303 7.11 -10.38 -6.71
N ARG A 304 6.04 -10.57 -5.94
CA ARG A 304 6.09 -11.19 -4.61
C ARG A 304 5.28 -12.47 -4.61
N HIS A 305 5.79 -13.48 -3.90
CA HIS A 305 5.03 -14.71 -3.73
C HIS A 305 3.82 -14.48 -2.79
N PRO A 306 2.58 -14.71 -3.27
CA PRO A 306 1.37 -14.31 -2.53
C PRO A 306 1.19 -15.00 -1.17
N LEU A 307 1.76 -16.20 -1.01
CA LEU A 307 1.64 -17.02 0.21
C LEU A 307 2.75 -16.77 1.24
N LEU A 308 3.77 -15.97 0.91
CA LEU A 308 4.83 -15.60 1.86
C LEU A 308 4.44 -14.37 2.68
N ASN A 309 5.04 -14.26 3.87
CA ASN A 309 4.79 -13.10 4.72
C ASN A 309 5.29 -11.81 4.02
N LYS A 310 4.45 -10.79 3.98
CA LYS A 310 4.69 -9.51 3.32
C LYS A 310 5.96 -8.80 3.80
N ASP A 311 6.27 -8.91 5.08
CA ASP A 311 7.40 -8.21 5.71
C ASP A 311 8.75 -8.86 5.37
N ASN A 312 8.74 -10.14 5.00
CA ASN A 312 9.94 -10.94 4.77
C ASN A 312 10.13 -11.34 3.30
N VAL A 313 9.09 -11.20 2.46
CA VAL A 313 9.17 -11.58 1.05
C VAL A 313 10.04 -10.61 0.27
N VAL A 314 11.09 -11.12 -0.37
CA VAL A 314 11.93 -10.33 -1.27
C VAL A 314 11.25 -10.28 -2.64
N PRO A 315 11.02 -9.08 -3.20
CA PRO A 315 10.46 -8.96 -4.54
C PRO A 315 11.52 -9.37 -5.59
N ILE A 316 11.05 -10.06 -6.63
CA ILE A 316 11.87 -10.52 -7.76
C ILE A 316 11.38 -9.91 -9.07
N ASP A 317 12.29 -9.70 -10.02
CA ASP A 317 11.97 -9.31 -11.38
C ASP A 317 12.09 -10.54 -12.28
N ILE A 318 11.04 -10.82 -13.07
CA ILE A 318 11.00 -11.99 -13.98
C ILE A 318 10.68 -11.49 -15.38
N ARG A 319 11.51 -11.90 -16.35
CA ARG A 319 11.29 -11.60 -17.77
C ARG A 319 11.35 -12.88 -18.58
N LEU A 320 10.43 -13.03 -19.53
CA LEU A 320 10.34 -14.18 -20.42
C LEU A 320 9.54 -13.76 -21.68
N GLY A 321 9.80 -14.36 -22.83
CA GLY A 321 9.05 -14.13 -24.06
C GLY A 321 9.60 -13.02 -24.96
N GLU A 322 10.41 -12.10 -24.44
CA GLU A 322 11.03 -11.02 -25.20
C GLU A 322 12.54 -11.29 -25.33
N GLY A 323 12.98 -11.64 -26.52
CA GLY A 323 14.38 -12.02 -26.81
C GLY A 323 14.72 -13.48 -26.50
N TYR A 324 14.12 -14.09 -25.51
CA TYR A 324 14.27 -15.52 -25.16
C TYR A 324 12.95 -16.07 -24.59
N ARG A 325 12.70 -17.36 -24.85
CA ARG A 325 11.53 -18.07 -24.32
C ARG A 325 11.88 -19.11 -23.25
N THR A 326 13.17 -19.34 -23.03
CA THR A 326 13.65 -20.24 -21.97
C THR A 326 14.49 -19.46 -20.97
N LEU A 327 14.15 -19.56 -19.69
CA LEU A 327 14.90 -18.98 -18.57
C LEU A 327 15.49 -20.11 -17.72
N LEU A 328 16.82 -20.17 -17.62
CA LEU A 328 17.53 -21.17 -16.83
C LEU A 328 18.02 -20.55 -15.52
N ILE A 329 17.40 -20.92 -14.40
CA ILE A 329 17.74 -20.39 -13.08
C ILE A 329 18.76 -21.31 -12.39
N THR A 330 19.91 -20.74 -12.03
CA THR A 330 21.03 -21.46 -11.41
C THR A 330 21.29 -20.96 -9.98
N GLY A 331 22.08 -21.68 -9.21
CA GLY A 331 22.43 -21.31 -7.83
C GLY A 331 22.13 -22.40 -6.81
N PRO A 332 22.38 -22.17 -5.50
CA PRO A 332 22.14 -23.14 -4.44
C PRO A 332 20.65 -23.41 -4.23
N ASN A 333 20.29 -24.63 -3.78
CA ASN A 333 18.88 -25.01 -3.55
C ASN A 333 18.21 -24.13 -2.50
N THR A 334 18.94 -23.71 -1.48
CA THR A 334 18.47 -22.80 -0.43
C THR A 334 18.25 -21.36 -0.90
N GLY A 335 18.65 -21.02 -2.13
CA GLY A 335 18.61 -19.65 -2.68
C GLY A 335 17.22 -19.16 -3.09
N GLY A 336 16.22 -20.03 -3.21
CA GLY A 336 14.86 -19.66 -3.61
C GLY A 336 14.54 -19.88 -5.09
N LYS A 337 15.30 -20.70 -5.83
CA LYS A 337 15.04 -21.09 -7.24
C LYS A 337 13.61 -21.58 -7.44
N THR A 338 13.23 -22.63 -6.69
CA THR A 338 11.88 -23.22 -6.70
C THR A 338 10.80 -22.21 -6.35
N VAL A 339 11.05 -21.32 -5.37
CA VAL A 339 10.10 -20.26 -4.97
C VAL A 339 9.91 -19.25 -6.10
N SER A 340 10.98 -18.84 -6.80
CA SER A 340 10.88 -17.90 -7.92
C SER A 340 10.05 -18.49 -9.06
N MET A 341 10.26 -19.75 -9.38
CA MET A 341 9.50 -20.47 -10.40
C MET A 341 8.03 -20.66 -9.99
N LYS A 342 7.78 -21.10 -8.75
CA LYS A 342 6.40 -21.20 -8.20
C LYS A 342 5.71 -19.83 -8.19
N THR A 343 6.44 -18.74 -7.91
CA THR A 343 5.89 -17.39 -7.97
C THR A 343 5.34 -17.10 -9.35
N LEU A 344 6.13 -17.31 -10.41
CA LEU A 344 5.68 -17.09 -11.78
C LEU A 344 4.40 -17.90 -12.10
N GLY A 345 4.47 -19.22 -11.89
CA GLY A 345 3.34 -20.10 -12.21
C GLY A 345 2.06 -19.73 -11.45
N LEU A 346 2.18 -19.41 -10.16
CA LEU A 346 1.04 -19.01 -9.34
C LEU A 346 0.44 -17.67 -9.79
N LEU A 347 1.29 -16.68 -10.15
CA LEU A 347 0.83 -15.39 -10.65
C LEU A 347 0.14 -15.52 -12.02
N VAL A 348 0.61 -16.42 -12.89
CA VAL A 348 -0.08 -16.75 -14.15
C VAL A 348 -1.47 -17.31 -13.85
N LEU A 349 -1.59 -18.33 -12.99
CA LEU A 349 -2.88 -18.90 -12.64
C LEU A 349 -3.83 -17.87 -12.00
N MET A 350 -3.32 -17.01 -11.13
CA MET A 350 -4.11 -15.93 -10.52
C MET A 350 -4.64 -14.95 -11.57
N THR A 351 -3.77 -14.51 -12.49
CA THR A 351 -4.17 -13.59 -13.57
C THR A 351 -5.25 -14.22 -14.46
N GLN A 352 -5.05 -15.45 -14.89
CA GLN A 352 -6.01 -16.20 -15.73
C GLN A 352 -7.32 -16.50 -14.99
N SER A 353 -7.36 -16.32 -13.66
CA SER A 353 -8.57 -16.38 -12.85
C SER A 353 -9.24 -15.01 -12.64
N GLY A 354 -8.76 -13.95 -13.28
CA GLY A 354 -9.26 -12.59 -13.09
C GLY A 354 -8.90 -11.99 -11.73
N LEU A 355 -7.81 -12.45 -11.11
CA LEU A 355 -7.26 -11.92 -9.86
C LEU A 355 -6.11 -10.96 -10.14
N PHE A 356 -6.01 -9.88 -9.39
CA PHE A 356 -4.82 -9.04 -9.38
C PHE A 356 -3.66 -9.76 -8.73
N ILE A 357 -2.44 -9.40 -9.14
CA ILE A 357 -1.22 -10.03 -8.71
C ILE A 357 -0.30 -9.05 -7.96
N PRO A 358 0.48 -9.51 -6.95
CA PRO A 358 1.37 -8.65 -6.16
C PRO A 358 2.66 -8.30 -6.93
N VAL A 359 2.54 -7.40 -7.89
CA VAL A 359 3.61 -6.87 -8.75
C VAL A 359 3.57 -5.35 -8.81
N GLN A 360 4.60 -4.73 -9.37
CA GLN A 360 4.59 -3.30 -9.65
C GLN A 360 3.68 -3.01 -10.85
N SER A 361 2.96 -1.87 -10.80
CA SER A 361 2.14 -1.39 -11.92
C SER A 361 2.95 -1.28 -13.21
N GLY A 362 2.32 -1.64 -14.35
CA GLY A 362 2.99 -1.72 -15.66
C GLY A 362 3.69 -3.06 -15.92
N SER A 363 3.52 -4.05 -15.03
CA SER A 363 3.95 -5.42 -15.28
C SER A 363 3.06 -6.07 -16.34
N LYS A 364 3.68 -6.88 -17.23
CA LYS A 364 3.01 -7.59 -18.32
C LYS A 364 2.98 -9.08 -18.05
N ILE A 365 1.89 -9.73 -18.42
CA ILE A 365 1.75 -11.18 -18.30
C ILE A 365 0.97 -11.72 -19.49
N SER A 366 1.41 -12.88 -19.99
CA SER A 366 0.70 -13.56 -21.09
C SER A 366 -0.32 -14.54 -20.57
N ILE A 367 -1.34 -14.79 -21.38
CA ILE A 367 -2.30 -15.86 -21.18
C ILE A 367 -1.74 -17.10 -21.87
N PHE A 368 -1.65 -18.21 -21.14
CA PHE A 368 -1.16 -19.48 -21.63
C PHE A 368 -2.32 -20.47 -21.77
N GLN A 369 -2.25 -21.31 -22.79
CA GLN A 369 -3.26 -22.36 -23.03
C GLN A 369 -3.17 -23.41 -21.92
N ASN A 370 -1.97 -23.85 -21.59
CA ASN A 370 -1.72 -24.72 -20.46
C ASN A 370 -0.52 -24.26 -19.65
N VAL A 371 -0.53 -24.61 -18.37
CA VAL A 371 0.64 -24.50 -17.49
C VAL A 371 1.01 -25.90 -17.07
N TYR A 372 2.26 -26.27 -17.31
CA TYR A 372 2.85 -27.54 -16.88
C TYR A 372 3.87 -27.30 -15.79
N ALA A 373 3.95 -28.19 -14.83
CA ALA A 373 4.93 -28.10 -13.75
C ALA A 373 5.48 -29.48 -13.40
N ASP A 374 6.79 -29.60 -13.41
CA ASP A 374 7.51 -30.71 -12.82
C ASP A 374 8.35 -30.16 -11.67
N ILE A 375 7.72 -30.03 -10.50
CA ILE A 375 8.26 -29.49 -9.27
C ILE A 375 7.97 -30.49 -8.18
N GLY A 376 9.00 -31.15 -7.66
CA GLY A 376 8.85 -32.19 -6.62
C GLY A 376 9.72 -31.92 -5.40
N ASP A 377 9.22 -32.25 -4.19
CA ASP A 377 10.03 -32.32 -2.98
C ASP A 377 10.80 -33.66 -2.97
N GLU A 378 12.13 -33.60 -3.05
CA GLU A 378 13.04 -34.77 -2.88
C GLU A 378 12.97 -35.43 -1.49
N GLN A 379 12.16 -34.89 -0.55
CA GLN A 379 12.20 -35.26 0.87
C GLN A 379 11.15 -36.33 1.30
N SER A 380 10.40 -36.91 0.41
CA SER A 380 9.52 -38.00 0.80
C SER A 380 10.29 -39.33 0.84
N ILE A 381 10.58 -39.80 2.04
CA ILE A 381 11.37 -41.01 2.36
C ILE A 381 10.78 -42.29 1.74
N GLU A 382 9.53 -42.29 1.36
CA GLU A 382 8.82 -43.44 0.78
C GLU A 382 9.07 -43.68 -0.73
N GLN A 383 9.76 -42.78 -1.45
CA GLN A 383 9.88 -42.81 -2.91
C GLN A 383 11.34 -42.77 -3.47
N SER A 384 12.36 -43.02 -2.67
CA SER A 384 13.77 -42.77 -3.02
C SER A 384 14.36 -43.65 -4.16
N LEU A 385 13.70 -44.65 -4.67
CA LEU A 385 14.09 -45.44 -5.85
C LEU A 385 13.32 -45.08 -7.13
N SER A 386 12.46 -44.07 -7.05
CA SER A 386 11.48 -43.72 -8.08
C SER A 386 11.54 -42.25 -8.54
N THR A 387 12.33 -41.39 -7.91
CA THR A 387 12.29 -39.92 -8.18
C THR A 387 12.66 -39.60 -9.63
N PHE A 388 13.81 -40.04 -10.14
CA PHE A 388 14.20 -39.83 -11.53
C PHE A 388 13.19 -40.40 -12.53
N SER A 389 12.73 -41.65 -12.30
CA SER A 389 11.75 -42.28 -13.18
C SER A 389 10.38 -41.60 -13.15
N ALA A 390 9.98 -41.02 -12.02
CA ALA A 390 8.74 -40.23 -11.91
C ALA A 390 8.84 -38.91 -12.64
N HIS A 391 9.91 -38.18 -12.43
CA HIS A 391 10.21 -36.95 -13.18
C HIS A 391 10.27 -37.20 -14.68
N MET A 392 10.97 -38.24 -15.13
CA MET A 392 11.04 -38.58 -16.56
C MET A 392 9.68 -38.94 -17.15
N ARG A 393 8.83 -39.69 -16.44
CA ARG A 393 7.47 -39.94 -16.93
C ARG A 393 6.66 -38.66 -17.08
N ASN A 394 6.76 -37.78 -16.11
CA ASN A 394 6.05 -36.52 -16.17
C ASN A 394 6.56 -35.65 -17.34
N ILE A 395 7.89 -35.55 -17.49
CA ILE A 395 8.51 -34.81 -18.61
C ILE A 395 8.11 -35.42 -19.96
N VAL A 396 8.11 -36.76 -20.11
CA VAL A 396 7.64 -37.43 -21.33
C VAL A 396 6.19 -37.11 -21.64
N ASN A 397 5.31 -37.14 -20.63
CA ASN A 397 3.90 -36.75 -20.81
C ASN A 397 3.77 -35.29 -21.21
N ILE A 398 4.56 -34.40 -20.63
CA ILE A 398 4.58 -32.96 -20.96
C ILE A 398 5.05 -32.77 -22.41
N LEU A 399 6.20 -33.36 -22.80
CA LEU A 399 6.79 -33.25 -24.13
C LEU A 399 5.86 -33.75 -25.26
N ASN A 400 4.98 -34.72 -24.96
CA ASN A 400 4.01 -35.25 -25.92
C ASN A 400 2.80 -34.34 -26.11
N ASN A 401 2.54 -33.38 -25.21
CA ASN A 401 1.32 -32.56 -25.22
C ASN A 401 1.60 -31.05 -25.25
N ILE A 402 2.85 -30.61 -25.02
CA ILE A 402 3.21 -29.18 -24.92
C ILE A 402 3.20 -28.54 -26.30
N GLU A 403 2.66 -27.34 -26.38
CA GLU A 403 2.58 -26.49 -27.57
C GLU A 403 3.27 -25.14 -27.34
N HIS A 404 3.36 -24.32 -28.39
CA HIS A 404 4.02 -23.01 -28.39
C HIS A 404 3.45 -22.03 -27.33
N ASP A 405 2.13 -22.07 -27.11
CA ASP A 405 1.42 -21.12 -26.23
C ASP A 405 1.27 -21.63 -24.80
N ASP A 406 2.11 -22.59 -24.40
CA ASP A 406 2.13 -23.17 -23.07
C ASP A 406 3.30 -22.63 -22.22
N LEU A 407 3.10 -22.68 -20.91
CA LEU A 407 4.15 -22.37 -19.91
C LEU A 407 4.58 -23.68 -19.23
N LEU A 408 5.89 -23.91 -19.22
CA LEU A 408 6.49 -25.06 -18.55
C LEU A 408 7.45 -24.62 -17.43
N LEU A 409 7.29 -25.27 -16.28
CA LEU A 409 8.10 -25.06 -15.07
C LEU A 409 8.82 -26.38 -14.71
N LEU A 410 10.14 -26.42 -14.84
CA LEU A 410 10.96 -27.60 -14.56
C LEU A 410 11.92 -27.34 -13.39
N ASP A 411 11.76 -28.05 -12.29
CA ASP A 411 12.69 -27.93 -11.15
C ASP A 411 13.74 -29.04 -11.21
N GLU A 412 15.01 -28.65 -11.02
CA GLU A 412 16.19 -29.51 -11.00
C GLU A 412 16.25 -30.50 -12.19
N VAL A 413 16.09 -29.95 -13.41
CA VAL A 413 16.09 -30.75 -14.65
C VAL A 413 17.34 -31.61 -14.77
N GLY A 414 17.14 -32.91 -14.97
CA GLY A 414 18.22 -33.91 -15.12
C GLY A 414 18.76 -34.45 -13.79
N SER A 415 18.24 -34.06 -12.63
CA SER A 415 18.70 -34.55 -11.33
C SER A 415 18.30 -36.02 -11.09
N GLY A 416 19.01 -36.71 -10.17
CA GLY A 416 18.67 -38.07 -9.75
C GLY A 416 19.32 -39.20 -10.57
N THR A 417 20.24 -38.86 -11.49
CA THR A 417 21.09 -39.84 -12.24
C THR A 417 22.53 -39.39 -12.23
N ASP A 418 23.38 -40.08 -13.02
CA ASP A 418 24.78 -39.68 -13.24
C ASP A 418 24.83 -38.21 -13.73
N PRO A 419 25.71 -37.38 -13.17
CA PRO A 419 25.73 -35.94 -13.50
C PRO A 419 25.97 -35.63 -14.98
N GLU A 420 26.83 -36.42 -15.65
CA GLU A 420 27.12 -36.18 -17.07
C GLU A 420 25.95 -36.62 -17.97
N GLU A 421 25.33 -37.76 -17.65
CA GLU A 421 24.12 -38.22 -18.35
C GLU A 421 22.92 -37.28 -18.09
N GLY A 422 22.72 -36.86 -16.83
CA GLY A 422 21.65 -35.93 -16.43
C GLY A 422 21.76 -34.57 -17.12
N ALA A 423 22.96 -34.03 -17.19
CA ALA A 423 23.21 -32.78 -17.89
C ALA A 423 22.96 -32.89 -19.42
N ALA A 424 23.43 -33.98 -20.05
CA ALA A 424 23.19 -34.20 -21.47
C ALA A 424 21.72 -34.38 -21.82
N LEU A 425 20.99 -35.12 -20.98
CA LEU A 425 19.53 -35.31 -21.12
C LEU A 425 18.77 -34.01 -20.94
N ALA A 426 19.13 -33.22 -19.92
CA ALA A 426 18.56 -31.90 -19.68
C ALA A 426 18.78 -30.94 -20.84
N MET A 427 19.98 -30.87 -21.41
CA MET A 427 20.28 -30.08 -22.62
C MET A 427 19.39 -30.48 -23.79
N SER A 428 19.26 -31.80 -24.05
CA SER A 428 18.40 -32.33 -25.14
C SER A 428 16.91 -31.98 -24.94
N ILE A 429 16.42 -32.06 -23.70
CA ILE A 429 15.05 -31.68 -23.36
C ILE A 429 14.84 -30.18 -23.59
N LEU A 430 15.73 -29.33 -23.14
CA LEU A 430 15.65 -27.88 -23.34
C LEU A 430 15.73 -27.51 -24.83
N GLU A 431 16.60 -28.17 -25.62
CA GLU A 431 16.66 -27.98 -27.08
C GLU A 431 15.31 -28.29 -27.73
N ARG A 432 14.70 -29.42 -27.36
CA ARG A 432 13.38 -29.78 -27.87
C ARG A 432 12.31 -28.80 -27.52
N LEU A 433 12.30 -28.27 -26.29
CA LEU A 433 11.36 -27.24 -25.84
C LEU A 433 11.54 -25.92 -26.58
N MET A 434 12.80 -25.54 -26.86
CA MET A 434 13.13 -24.37 -27.69
C MET A 434 12.66 -24.53 -29.14
N GLU A 435 12.79 -25.74 -29.74
CA GLU A 435 12.25 -26.05 -31.08
C GLU A 435 10.72 -25.91 -31.13
N ILE A 436 10.00 -26.34 -30.08
CA ILE A 436 8.54 -26.17 -29.95
C ILE A 436 8.21 -24.70 -29.76
N GLY A 437 9.11 -23.93 -29.12
CA GLY A 437 8.93 -22.52 -28.81
C GLY A 437 8.07 -22.25 -27.58
N ALA A 438 7.83 -23.25 -26.73
CA ALA A 438 7.09 -23.08 -25.48
C ALA A 438 7.86 -22.18 -24.48
N CYS A 439 7.13 -21.37 -23.70
CA CYS A 439 7.73 -20.62 -22.61
C CYS A 439 8.17 -21.55 -21.49
N THR A 440 9.47 -21.57 -21.19
CA THR A 440 10.06 -22.52 -20.24
C THR A 440 10.85 -21.82 -19.15
N VAL A 441 10.62 -22.18 -17.89
CA VAL A 441 11.49 -21.82 -16.78
C VAL A 441 12.05 -23.10 -16.17
N ALA A 442 13.35 -23.26 -16.21
CA ALA A 442 14.02 -24.44 -15.68
C ALA A 442 15.01 -24.06 -14.58
N THR A 443 15.13 -24.90 -13.56
CA THR A 443 16.19 -24.73 -12.56
C THR A 443 17.22 -25.86 -12.69
N THR A 444 18.46 -25.57 -12.36
CA THR A 444 19.53 -26.57 -12.38
C THR A 444 20.66 -26.18 -11.44
N HIS A 445 21.48 -27.16 -11.11
CA HIS A 445 22.78 -27.01 -10.43
C HIS A 445 23.97 -27.45 -11.29
N TYR A 446 23.71 -27.90 -12.53
CA TYR A 446 24.77 -28.35 -13.46
C TYR A 446 25.46 -27.17 -14.13
N ASN A 447 26.82 -27.21 -14.15
CA ASN A 447 27.60 -26.14 -14.78
C ASN A 447 27.56 -26.24 -16.33
N GLU A 448 27.41 -27.42 -16.88
CA GLU A 448 27.27 -27.69 -18.31
C GLU A 448 26.07 -26.94 -18.92
N LEU A 449 24.92 -26.90 -18.18
CA LEU A 449 23.74 -26.19 -18.62
C LEU A 449 23.93 -24.66 -18.60
N LYS A 450 24.72 -24.13 -17.65
CA LYS A 450 25.09 -22.69 -17.66
C LYS A 450 25.84 -22.30 -18.93
N THR A 451 26.82 -23.14 -19.34
CA THR A 451 27.58 -22.94 -20.58
C THR A 451 26.70 -23.09 -21.80
N PHE A 452 25.83 -24.10 -21.81
CA PHE A 452 24.83 -24.30 -22.86
C PHE A 452 23.94 -23.08 -23.06
N ALA A 453 23.35 -22.55 -21.98
CA ALA A 453 22.49 -21.38 -22.04
C ALA A 453 23.24 -20.10 -22.46
N TYR A 454 24.56 -20.01 -22.23
CA TYR A 454 25.35 -18.89 -22.70
C TYR A 454 25.65 -18.98 -24.21
N SER A 455 25.74 -20.19 -24.77
CA SER A 455 26.13 -20.43 -26.15
C SER A 455 24.96 -20.50 -27.14
N LYS A 456 23.73 -20.59 -26.67
CA LYS A 456 22.51 -20.74 -27.50
C LYS A 456 21.63 -19.50 -27.45
N GLU A 457 21.12 -19.06 -28.61
CA GLU A 457 20.09 -18.03 -28.71
C GLU A 457 18.72 -18.59 -28.28
N GLY A 458 17.87 -17.76 -27.65
CA GLY A 458 16.53 -18.14 -27.20
C GLY A 458 16.45 -18.71 -25.79
N ILE A 459 17.61 -18.88 -25.11
CA ILE A 459 17.69 -19.24 -23.69
C ILE A 459 18.54 -18.22 -22.94
N GLU A 460 18.12 -17.84 -21.75
CA GLU A 460 18.80 -16.85 -20.90
C GLU A 460 19.14 -17.46 -19.55
N ASN A 461 20.36 -17.17 -19.05
CA ASN A 461 20.76 -17.53 -17.71
C ASN A 461 20.17 -16.57 -16.66
N ALA A 462 19.82 -17.12 -15.52
CA ALA A 462 19.53 -16.35 -14.32
C ALA A 462 20.14 -17.01 -13.08
N CYS A 463 20.39 -16.23 -12.05
CA CYS A 463 20.83 -16.78 -10.78
C CYS A 463 20.07 -16.17 -9.61
N VAL A 464 20.01 -16.92 -8.53
CA VAL A 464 19.54 -16.37 -7.25
C VAL A 464 20.76 -15.87 -6.47
N GLU A 465 20.72 -14.58 -6.12
CA GLU A 465 21.79 -13.90 -5.43
C GLU A 465 22.04 -14.51 -4.05
N PHE A 466 23.32 -14.74 -3.72
CA PHE A 466 23.77 -15.26 -2.44
C PHE A 466 24.81 -14.33 -1.81
N ASP A 467 24.55 -13.82 -0.62
CA ASP A 467 25.50 -12.96 0.08
C ASP A 467 26.56 -13.80 0.80
N ILE A 468 27.77 -13.81 0.25
CA ILE A 468 28.94 -14.50 0.80
C ILE A 468 29.34 -13.94 2.18
N LYS A 469 29.05 -12.65 2.46
CA LYS A 469 29.43 -12.02 3.74
C LYS A 469 28.54 -12.49 4.89
N SER A 470 27.22 -12.60 4.67
CA SER A 470 26.27 -13.07 5.68
C SER A 470 26.04 -14.58 5.64
N LEU A 471 26.47 -15.30 4.58
CA LEU A 471 26.12 -16.69 4.26
C LEU A 471 24.61 -16.93 4.18
N ARG A 472 23.88 -15.93 3.69
CA ARG A 472 22.42 -16.02 3.54
C ARG A 472 22.03 -15.73 2.12
N PRO A 473 21.01 -16.41 1.59
CA PRO A 473 20.41 -16.03 0.33
C PRO A 473 19.77 -14.66 0.46
N THR A 474 19.93 -13.79 -0.52
CA THR A 474 19.20 -12.53 -0.62
C THR A 474 17.84 -12.72 -1.26
N TYR A 475 17.59 -13.87 -1.87
CA TYR A 475 16.39 -14.25 -2.62
C TYR A 475 16.11 -13.38 -3.85
N ARG A 476 17.05 -12.54 -4.28
CA ARG A 476 16.91 -11.72 -5.49
C ARG A 476 17.27 -12.55 -6.72
N LEU A 477 16.47 -12.44 -7.78
CA LEU A 477 16.72 -13.07 -9.07
C LEU A 477 17.46 -12.10 -10.00
N LEU A 478 18.62 -12.51 -10.48
CA LEU A 478 19.46 -11.76 -11.42
C LEU A 478 19.41 -12.45 -12.79
N ILE A 479 18.77 -11.83 -13.78
CA ILE A 479 18.65 -12.37 -15.14
C ILE A 479 19.84 -11.90 -15.98
N GLY A 480 20.35 -12.77 -16.88
CA GLY A 480 21.50 -12.53 -17.76
C GLY A 480 22.84 -12.75 -17.09
N THR A 481 22.87 -13.44 -15.93
CA THR A 481 24.08 -13.90 -15.28
C THR A 481 23.88 -15.32 -14.75
N PRO A 482 24.76 -16.25 -15.06
CA PRO A 482 24.76 -17.56 -14.43
C PRO A 482 25.32 -17.46 -13.01
N GLY A 483 24.74 -18.21 -12.06
CA GLY A 483 25.18 -18.23 -10.67
C GLY A 483 26.52 -18.89 -10.47
N ALA A 484 27.34 -18.29 -9.61
CA ALA A 484 28.61 -18.86 -9.22
C ALA A 484 28.46 -19.93 -8.14
N SER A 485 29.33 -20.92 -8.13
CA SER A 485 29.40 -21.93 -7.08
C SER A 485 30.13 -21.39 -5.87
N ASN A 486 29.44 -21.17 -4.77
CA ASN A 486 30.01 -20.60 -3.55
C ASN A 486 30.41 -21.65 -2.50
N ALA A 487 30.46 -22.93 -2.88
CA ALA A 487 30.69 -24.03 -1.95
C ALA A 487 31.98 -23.89 -1.12
N PHE A 488 33.10 -23.52 -1.74
CA PHE A 488 34.37 -23.33 -1.05
C PHE A 488 34.36 -22.15 -0.07
N ALA A 489 33.73 -21.03 -0.46
CA ALA A 489 33.59 -19.87 0.41
C ALA A 489 32.72 -20.18 1.63
N ILE A 490 31.62 -20.89 1.41
CA ILE A 490 30.73 -21.35 2.47
C ILE A 490 31.46 -22.34 3.40
N SER A 491 32.15 -23.35 2.86
CA SER A 491 32.88 -24.36 3.62
C SER A 491 34.02 -23.76 4.48
N LYS A 492 34.77 -22.79 3.93
CA LYS A 492 35.77 -22.03 4.66
C LYS A 492 35.17 -21.32 5.88
N ARG A 493 34.06 -20.69 5.71
CA ARG A 493 33.43 -19.92 6.79
C ARG A 493 32.74 -20.80 7.83
N LEU A 494 32.31 -22.01 7.44
CA LEU A 494 31.83 -23.03 8.37
C LEU A 494 32.94 -23.73 9.15
N GLY A 495 34.21 -23.38 8.88
CA GLY A 495 35.34 -23.84 9.65
C GLY A 495 36.14 -24.96 8.99
N LEU A 496 35.91 -25.29 7.70
CA LEU A 496 36.78 -26.24 6.96
C LEU A 496 38.17 -25.63 6.77
N SER A 497 39.23 -26.41 7.07
CA SER A 497 40.61 -25.91 7.00
C SER A 497 40.99 -25.47 5.58
N ASP A 498 41.77 -24.40 5.48
CA ASP A 498 42.25 -23.87 4.21
C ASP A 498 43.06 -24.95 3.40
N THR A 499 43.75 -25.86 4.10
CA THR A 499 44.50 -26.97 3.47
C THR A 499 43.58 -27.92 2.71
N LEU A 500 42.42 -28.27 3.28
CA LEU A 500 41.41 -29.11 2.62
C LEU A 500 40.74 -28.40 1.44
N ILE A 501 40.45 -27.11 1.60
CA ILE A 501 39.87 -26.30 0.52
C ILE A 501 40.85 -26.17 -0.64
N LEU A 502 42.10 -25.83 -0.37
CA LEU A 502 43.13 -25.77 -1.42
C LEU A 502 43.31 -27.11 -2.15
N ARG A 503 43.26 -28.22 -1.38
CA ARG A 503 43.32 -29.56 -2.00
C ARG A 503 42.10 -29.84 -2.86
N ALA A 504 40.90 -29.50 -2.40
CA ALA A 504 39.68 -29.65 -3.18
C ALA A 504 39.71 -28.82 -4.47
N GLN A 505 40.23 -27.61 -4.41
CA GLN A 505 40.38 -26.74 -5.58
C GLN A 505 41.37 -27.35 -6.61
N GLN A 506 42.45 -27.98 -6.15
CA GLN A 506 43.39 -28.66 -7.03
C GLN A 506 42.82 -29.91 -7.72
N LEU A 507 41.77 -30.52 -7.16
CA LEU A 507 41.12 -31.71 -7.73
C LEU A 507 40.06 -31.34 -8.79
N ILE A 508 39.68 -30.08 -8.90
CA ILE A 508 38.79 -29.58 -9.98
C ILE A 508 39.60 -29.38 -11.27
N LYS A 509 39.06 -29.81 -12.41
CA LYS A 509 39.67 -29.61 -13.73
C LYS A 509 39.91 -28.11 -13.98
N ALA A 510 41.10 -27.76 -14.52
CA ALA A 510 41.55 -26.37 -14.68
C ALA A 510 40.60 -25.48 -15.51
N ASP A 511 39.92 -26.04 -16.49
CA ASP A 511 38.98 -25.35 -17.38
C ASP A 511 37.72 -24.87 -16.64
N HIS A 512 37.22 -25.68 -15.68
CA HIS A 512 36.09 -25.31 -14.84
C HIS A 512 36.40 -24.14 -13.87
N ALA A 513 37.64 -24.14 -13.33
CA ALA A 513 38.07 -23.09 -12.39
C ALA A 513 38.23 -21.73 -13.07
N GLN A 514 38.70 -21.67 -14.32
CA GLN A 514 38.80 -20.42 -15.07
C GLN A 514 37.42 -19.86 -15.42
N PHE A 515 36.50 -20.71 -15.86
CA PHE A 515 35.15 -20.32 -16.20
C PHE A 515 34.39 -19.75 -14.96
N GLU A 516 34.50 -20.42 -13.81
CA GLU A 516 33.87 -19.92 -12.56
C GLU A 516 34.43 -18.55 -12.08
N ASN A 517 35.74 -18.30 -12.26
CA ASN A 517 36.32 -16.99 -11.95
C ASN A 517 35.79 -15.87 -12.86
N VAL A 518 35.59 -16.13 -14.14
CA VAL A 518 34.99 -15.18 -15.08
C VAL A 518 33.51 -14.91 -14.68
N LEU A 519 32.78 -15.97 -14.35
CA LEU A 519 31.39 -15.85 -13.90
C LEU A 519 31.26 -14.99 -12.62
N ASN A 520 32.12 -15.25 -11.61
CA ASN A 520 32.14 -14.46 -10.36
C ASN A 520 32.40 -12.96 -10.64
N THR A 521 33.29 -12.66 -11.58
CA THR A 521 33.62 -11.29 -11.97
C THR A 521 32.41 -10.62 -12.63
N LEU A 522 31.75 -11.31 -13.57
CA LEU A 522 30.56 -10.81 -14.28
C LEU A 522 29.36 -10.59 -13.32
N GLU A 523 29.15 -11.51 -12.39
CA GLU A 523 28.10 -11.38 -11.37
C GLU A 523 28.32 -10.13 -10.50
N ASN A 524 29.56 -9.91 -10.04
CA ASN A 524 29.91 -8.73 -9.25
C ASN A 524 29.77 -7.41 -10.04
N GLU A 525 30.22 -7.40 -11.30
CA GLU A 525 30.07 -6.24 -12.16
C GLU A 525 28.60 -5.91 -12.42
N LYS A 526 27.77 -6.93 -12.69
CA LYS A 526 26.33 -6.73 -12.91
C LYS A 526 25.62 -6.21 -11.67
N LEU A 527 25.91 -6.78 -10.51
CA LEU A 527 25.41 -6.28 -9.23
C LEU A 527 25.72 -4.80 -9.03
N MET A 528 26.96 -4.38 -9.35
CA MET A 528 27.33 -2.96 -9.29
C MET A 528 26.57 -2.12 -10.32
N TYR A 529 26.28 -2.65 -11.51
CA TYR A 529 25.49 -1.98 -12.53
C TYR A 529 24.02 -1.82 -12.09
N GLU A 530 23.41 -2.85 -11.54
CA GLU A 530 22.03 -2.80 -11.06
C GLU A 530 21.86 -1.84 -9.88
N GLN A 531 22.81 -1.81 -8.95
CA GLN A 531 22.82 -0.82 -7.86
C GLN A 531 22.89 0.61 -8.40
N LYS A 532 23.75 0.86 -9.39
CA LYS A 532 23.84 2.19 -10.02
C LYS A 532 22.57 2.56 -10.76
N ASN A 533 21.95 1.62 -11.46
CA ASN A 533 20.70 1.85 -12.18
C ASN A 533 19.53 2.14 -11.21
N ALA A 534 19.46 1.42 -10.08
CA ALA A 534 18.48 1.69 -9.03
C ALA A 534 18.66 3.11 -8.43
N ASP A 535 19.91 3.50 -8.16
CA ASP A 535 20.23 4.86 -7.70
C ASP A 535 19.86 5.94 -8.72
N ILE A 536 20.08 5.66 -10.02
CA ILE A 536 19.70 6.56 -11.11
C ILE A 536 18.18 6.71 -11.19
N ALA A 537 17.44 5.60 -11.11
CA ALA A 537 15.98 5.61 -11.15
C ALA A 537 15.38 6.39 -9.95
N GLU A 538 15.92 6.19 -8.75
CA GLU A 538 15.49 6.96 -7.56
C GLU A 538 15.76 8.47 -7.75
N ARG A 539 16.94 8.82 -8.31
CA ARG A 539 17.28 10.22 -8.58
C ARG A 539 16.37 10.84 -9.65
N GLN A 540 16.02 10.10 -10.70
CA GLN A 540 15.09 10.55 -11.74
C GLN A 540 13.71 10.85 -11.15
N GLN A 541 13.13 9.93 -10.36
CA GLN A 541 11.85 10.17 -9.68
C GLN A 541 11.90 11.39 -8.76
N ARG A 542 13.05 11.61 -8.09
CA ARG A 542 13.24 12.79 -7.22
C ARG A 542 13.32 14.08 -8.04
N ILE A 543 13.98 14.04 -9.20
CA ILE A 543 14.05 15.18 -10.13
C ILE A 543 12.66 15.52 -10.66
N GLU A 544 11.90 14.57 -11.16
CA GLU A 544 10.52 14.78 -11.64
C GLU A 544 9.63 15.40 -10.57
N LYS A 545 9.72 14.89 -9.33
CA LYS A 545 8.96 15.44 -8.20
C LYS A 545 9.36 16.87 -7.89
N LEU A 546 10.66 17.20 -7.93
CA LEU A 546 11.16 18.55 -7.71
C LEU A 546 10.78 19.50 -8.84
N GLU A 547 10.81 19.06 -10.10
CA GLU A 547 10.38 19.84 -11.26
C GLU A 547 8.89 20.18 -11.17
N LYS A 548 8.06 19.22 -10.78
CA LYS A 548 6.63 19.46 -10.56
C LYS A 548 6.40 20.49 -9.45
N GLN A 549 7.09 20.36 -8.31
CA GLN A 549 7.01 21.32 -7.20
C GLN A 549 7.46 22.73 -7.64
N LEU A 550 8.50 22.80 -8.46
CA LEU A 550 9.04 24.05 -8.99
C LEU A 550 8.08 24.72 -9.99
N ALA A 551 7.41 23.91 -10.81
CA ALA A 551 6.36 24.38 -11.71
C ALA A 551 5.15 24.95 -10.95
N ASP A 552 4.68 24.24 -9.93
CA ASP A 552 3.57 24.66 -9.07
C ASP A 552 3.91 25.96 -8.33
N MET A 553 5.13 26.06 -7.77
CA MET A 553 5.61 27.26 -7.07
C MET A 553 5.75 28.46 -8.00
N LYS A 554 6.23 28.27 -9.25
CA LYS A 554 6.29 29.31 -10.28
C LYS A 554 4.89 29.81 -10.63
N GLN A 555 3.91 28.92 -10.76
CA GLN A 555 2.53 29.28 -11.07
C GLN A 555 1.88 30.06 -9.90
N GLU A 556 2.15 29.67 -8.66
CA GLU A 556 1.67 30.38 -7.47
C GLU A 556 2.30 31.77 -7.33
N MET A 557 3.61 31.89 -7.60
CA MET A 557 4.30 33.18 -7.64
C MET A 557 3.75 34.09 -8.75
N ALA A 558 3.47 33.56 -9.93
CA ALA A 558 2.86 34.34 -11.01
C ALA A 558 1.46 34.87 -10.62
N LYS A 559 0.61 34.03 -10.02
CA LYS A 559 -0.71 34.45 -9.50
C LYS A 559 -0.59 35.52 -8.40
N LYS A 560 0.33 35.35 -7.45
CA LYS A 560 0.58 36.33 -6.38
C LYS A 560 1.09 37.66 -6.95
N LYS A 561 1.99 37.63 -7.94
CA LYS A 561 2.50 38.81 -8.62
C LYS A 561 1.39 39.56 -9.35
N GLU A 562 0.53 38.88 -10.06
CA GLU A 562 -0.62 39.47 -10.76
C GLU A 562 -1.62 40.09 -9.79
N GLN A 563 -1.96 39.41 -8.70
CA GLN A 563 -2.83 39.92 -7.65
C GLN A 563 -2.26 41.19 -6.99
N THR A 564 -0.96 41.19 -6.71
CA THR A 564 -0.27 42.36 -6.12
C THR A 564 -0.28 43.55 -7.09
N LEU A 565 0.03 43.30 -8.36
CA LEU A 565 -0.03 44.32 -9.43
C LEU A 565 -1.44 44.90 -9.58
N ARG A 566 -2.48 44.06 -9.53
CA ARG A 566 -3.87 44.51 -9.59
C ARG A 566 -4.25 45.36 -8.41
N LYS A 567 -3.92 44.92 -7.17
CA LYS A 567 -4.15 45.72 -5.94
C LYS A 567 -3.44 47.05 -5.98
N THR A 568 -2.17 47.08 -6.43
CA THR A 568 -1.41 48.30 -6.55
C THR A 568 -2.02 49.27 -7.57
N LYS A 569 -2.47 48.75 -8.73
CA LYS A 569 -3.18 49.59 -9.74
C LYS A 569 -4.48 50.18 -9.19
N GLU A 570 -5.27 49.36 -8.45
CA GLU A 570 -6.52 49.84 -7.81
C GLU A 570 -6.24 50.92 -6.75
N GLN A 571 -5.20 50.72 -5.94
CA GLN A 571 -4.76 51.71 -4.96
C GLN A 571 -4.29 53.02 -5.63
N CYS A 572 -3.45 52.94 -6.67
CA CYS A 572 -3.03 54.10 -7.44
C CYS A 572 -4.21 54.86 -8.09
N ALA A 573 -5.15 54.11 -8.66
CA ALA A 573 -6.35 54.68 -9.27
C ALA A 573 -7.24 55.38 -8.22
N SER A 574 -7.38 54.84 -7.02
CA SER A 574 -8.13 55.43 -5.93
C SER A 574 -7.45 56.71 -5.41
N LEU A 575 -6.13 56.69 -5.29
CA LEU A 575 -5.33 57.86 -4.88
C LEU A 575 -5.43 58.99 -5.90
N LEU A 576 -5.29 58.70 -7.21
CA LEU A 576 -5.49 59.70 -8.27
C LEU A 576 -6.88 60.32 -8.28
N ARG A 577 -7.94 59.53 -8.09
CA ARG A 577 -9.33 60.00 -7.98
C ARG A 577 -9.50 60.92 -6.76
N ARG A 578 -8.89 60.58 -5.64
CA ARG A 578 -8.93 61.39 -4.43
C ARG A 578 -8.20 62.71 -4.62
N THR A 579 -6.99 62.67 -5.18
CA THR A 579 -6.18 63.89 -5.45
C THR A 579 -6.90 64.80 -6.44
N ARG A 580 -7.55 64.23 -7.48
CA ARG A 580 -8.32 65.03 -8.45
C ARG A 580 -9.51 65.74 -7.79
N ARG A 581 -10.30 65.05 -6.94
CA ARG A 581 -11.41 65.66 -6.19
C ARG A 581 -10.93 66.81 -5.28
N GLU A 582 -9.85 66.57 -4.53
CA GLU A 582 -9.27 67.56 -3.65
C GLU A 582 -8.73 68.77 -4.43
N SER A 583 -8.14 68.56 -5.64
CA SER A 583 -7.72 69.64 -6.53
C SER A 583 -8.92 70.44 -7.09
N GLU A 584 -10.00 69.72 -7.48
CA GLU A 584 -11.24 70.39 -7.97
C GLU A 584 -11.93 71.23 -6.86
N GLU A 585 -11.92 70.78 -5.59
CA GLU A 585 -12.38 71.49 -4.45
C GLU A 585 -11.59 72.75 -4.20
N ILE A 586 -10.25 72.70 -4.24
CA ILE A 586 -9.37 73.85 -4.08
C ILE A 586 -9.57 74.86 -5.21
N ILE A 587 -9.74 74.40 -6.45
CA ILE A 587 -10.04 75.29 -7.60
C ILE A 587 -11.39 75.99 -7.43
N LYS A 588 -12.39 75.24 -6.88
CA LYS A 588 -13.71 75.78 -6.63
C LYS A 588 -13.68 76.85 -5.51
N GLU A 589 -12.95 76.59 -4.39
CA GLU A 589 -12.70 77.58 -3.31
C GLU A 589 -11.98 78.81 -3.84
N LEU A 590 -10.94 78.65 -4.66
CA LEU A 590 -10.22 79.73 -5.28
C LEU A 590 -11.11 80.59 -6.23
N LYS A 591 -11.94 79.93 -7.07
CA LYS A 591 -12.85 80.66 -7.96
C LYS A 591 -13.93 81.46 -7.19
N ALA A 592 -14.46 80.92 -6.06
CA ALA A 592 -15.42 81.59 -5.23
C ALA A 592 -14.83 82.80 -4.51
N GLN A 593 -13.55 82.75 -4.11
CA GLN A 593 -12.84 83.84 -3.46
C GLN A 593 -12.29 84.93 -4.44
N PHE A 594 -12.16 84.64 -5.75
CA PHE A 594 -11.66 85.49 -6.76
C PHE A 594 -12.71 86.47 -7.25
N ASN A 595 -13.97 86.29 -7.04
CA ASN A 595 -15.05 87.08 -7.57
C ASN A 595 -15.30 88.37 -6.76
N ASP A 596 -14.67 88.55 -5.57
CA ASP A 596 -15.05 89.63 -4.65
C ASP A 596 -13.93 90.57 -4.12
N GLN A 597 -12.66 90.49 -4.57
CA GLN A 597 -11.59 91.25 -3.93
C GLN A 597 -10.43 91.81 -4.85
N GLY A 598 -9.85 93.05 -4.54
CA GLY A 598 -8.78 93.65 -5.25
C GLY A 598 -7.41 93.01 -5.19
N MET A 599 -6.43 93.45 -6.08
CA MET A 599 -5.19 92.75 -6.42
C MET A 599 -4.32 92.24 -5.27
N LYS A 600 -4.22 92.98 -4.13
CA LYS A 600 -3.40 92.57 -2.99
C LYS A 600 -3.91 91.32 -2.26
N LYS A 601 -5.19 91.20 -2.13
CA LYS A 601 -5.80 90.01 -1.51
C LYS A 601 -5.79 88.77 -2.38
N ARG A 602 -5.69 88.85 -3.71
CA ARG A 602 -5.53 87.76 -4.65
C ARG A 602 -4.22 86.98 -4.47
N GLN A 603 -3.14 87.75 -4.18
CA GLN A 603 -1.83 87.13 -3.97
C GLN A 603 -1.76 86.39 -2.64
N GLU A 604 -2.31 86.91 -1.56
CA GLU A 604 -2.42 86.21 -0.28
C GLU A 604 -3.26 84.96 -0.35
N THR A 605 -4.30 84.91 -1.17
CA THR A 605 -5.16 83.74 -1.37
C THR A 605 -4.45 82.63 -2.20
N ILE A 606 -3.66 83.04 -3.19
CA ILE A 606 -2.82 82.14 -3.97
C ILE A 606 -1.73 81.47 -3.11
N ASP A 607 -1.09 82.28 -2.25
CA ASP A 607 -0.02 81.82 -1.36
C ASP A 607 -0.60 80.87 -0.24
N ALA A 608 -1.81 81.20 0.27
CA ALA A 608 -2.52 80.33 1.22
C ALA A 608 -2.94 78.96 0.57
N ALA A 609 -3.37 79.02 -0.70
CA ALA A 609 -3.69 77.83 -1.43
C ALA A 609 -2.43 76.97 -1.78
N ARG A 610 -1.33 77.67 -2.11
CA ARG A 610 -0.01 76.99 -2.26
C ARG A 610 0.47 76.33 -0.96
N HIS A 611 0.30 77.00 0.18
CA HIS A 611 0.65 76.47 1.49
C HIS A 611 -0.22 75.29 1.87
N LYS A 612 -1.54 75.29 1.59
CA LYS A 612 -2.47 74.14 1.78
C LYS A 612 -2.10 73.00 0.91
N LEU A 613 -1.74 73.22 -0.38
CA LEU A 613 -1.28 72.18 -1.31
C LEU A 613 0.06 71.56 -0.88
N ARG A 614 1.04 72.40 -0.44
CA ARG A 614 2.32 71.92 0.07
C ARG A 614 2.18 71.09 1.35
N GLY A 615 1.39 71.56 2.31
CA GLY A 615 1.09 70.81 3.56
C GLY A 615 0.33 69.49 3.35
N ARG A 616 -0.45 69.39 2.24
CA ARG A 616 -1.10 68.12 1.88
C ARG A 616 -0.18 67.18 1.13
N LEU A 617 0.70 67.71 0.25
CA LEU A 617 1.79 66.96 -0.39
C LEU A 617 2.76 66.37 0.64
N ASP A 618 3.11 67.13 1.67
CA ASP A 618 3.96 66.67 2.77
C ASP A 618 3.28 65.57 3.60
N LYS A 619 1.94 65.63 3.77
CA LYS A 619 1.17 64.52 4.43
C LYS A 619 1.09 63.26 3.59
N VAL A 620 1.00 63.37 2.29
CA VAL A 620 1.00 62.17 1.37
C VAL A 620 2.40 61.59 1.25
N SER A 621 3.46 62.41 1.32
CA SER A 621 4.83 61.89 1.35
C SER A 621 5.22 61.28 2.69
N GLN A 622 4.56 61.64 3.80
CA GLN A 622 4.75 61.06 5.13
C GLN A 622 3.94 59.75 5.34
N GLN A 623 2.92 59.47 4.51
CA GLN A 623 2.18 58.20 4.56
C GLN A 623 2.82 57.06 3.74
N ASN A 624 3.83 57.34 2.95
CA ASN A 624 4.71 56.35 2.35
C ASN A 624 5.83 56.00 3.33
N ASP A 625 5.47 55.39 4.44
CA ASP A 625 6.42 54.71 5.30
C ASP A 625 7.05 53.53 4.51
N ASP A 626 8.26 53.81 4.06
CA ASP A 626 9.15 52.81 3.46
C ASP A 626 9.38 51.71 4.55
N PRO A 627 9.02 50.43 4.30
CA PRO A 627 9.30 49.36 5.25
C PRO A 627 10.79 49.16 5.55
N ASN A 628 11.65 50.01 4.99
CA ASN A 628 13.09 50.02 5.14
C ASN A 628 13.59 51.25 5.95
N LYS A 629 12.80 51.82 6.86
CA LYS A 629 13.32 52.89 7.75
C LYS A 629 14.58 52.41 8.48
N PRO A 630 15.65 53.23 8.46
CA PRO A 630 16.89 52.90 9.16
C PRO A 630 16.63 52.83 10.68
N GLY A 631 17.17 51.77 11.31
CA GLY A 631 17.22 51.61 12.75
C GLY A 631 18.04 52.73 13.42
N GLU A 632 18.25 52.64 14.73
CA GLU A 632 19.02 53.61 15.52
C GLU A 632 20.42 53.85 14.96
N ALA A 633 20.97 55.03 15.18
CA ALA A 633 22.31 55.38 14.74
C ALA A 633 23.35 54.39 15.29
N VAL A 634 24.30 54.00 14.44
CA VAL A 634 25.31 53.00 14.78
C VAL A 634 26.24 53.52 15.89
N ASP A 635 26.23 52.87 17.04
CA ASP A 635 27.27 53.08 18.09
C ASP A 635 28.41 52.08 17.85
N ILE A 636 29.61 52.63 17.64
CA ILE A 636 30.82 51.83 17.31
C ILE A 636 31.20 50.84 18.41
N LYS A 637 30.73 51.07 19.64
CA LYS A 637 31.02 50.20 20.77
C LYS A 637 30.15 48.92 20.81
N THR A 638 29.03 48.90 20.06
CA THR A 638 28.03 47.84 20.12
C THR A 638 28.00 46.95 18.88
N ILE A 639 28.77 47.27 17.83
CA ILE A 639 28.78 46.55 16.55
C ILE A 639 30.01 45.66 16.42
N ALA A 640 29.84 44.55 15.70
CA ALA A 640 30.89 43.59 15.40
C ALA A 640 30.99 43.33 13.89
N VAL A 641 32.13 42.82 13.46
CA VAL A 641 32.32 42.33 12.09
C VAL A 641 31.32 41.20 11.84
N GLY A 642 30.59 41.29 10.73
CA GLY A 642 29.48 40.39 10.35
C GLY A 642 28.07 40.98 10.55
N ASP A 643 27.92 42.05 11.32
CA ASP A 643 26.64 42.72 11.53
C ASP A 643 26.15 43.41 10.27
N ILE A 644 24.85 43.54 10.13
CA ILE A 644 24.20 44.15 8.97
C ILE A 644 23.82 45.56 9.31
N VAL A 645 24.30 46.51 8.49
CA VAL A 645 24.02 47.93 8.59
C VAL A 645 23.38 48.46 7.33
N TYR A 646 22.60 49.53 7.49
CA TYR A 646 21.99 50.26 6.38
C TYR A 646 22.80 51.54 6.12
N VAL A 647 23.34 51.66 4.91
CA VAL A 647 24.11 52.84 4.50
C VAL A 647 23.13 53.90 3.99
N ASN A 648 22.92 54.99 4.77
CA ASN A 648 21.91 56.00 4.57
C ASN A 648 22.07 56.74 3.23
N LYS A 649 23.28 57.01 2.78
CA LYS A 649 23.55 57.71 1.50
C LYS A 649 23.23 56.88 0.28
N LEU A 650 23.38 55.56 0.37
CA LEU A 650 23.15 54.63 -0.76
C LEU A 650 21.81 53.92 -0.68
N ARG A 651 21.08 54.08 0.43
CA ARG A 651 19.80 53.43 0.71
C ARG A 651 19.85 51.89 0.53
N GLN A 652 20.96 51.26 0.91
CA GLN A 652 21.19 49.84 0.80
C GLN A 652 21.70 49.19 2.08
N LYS A 653 21.36 47.92 2.30
CA LYS A 653 21.89 47.13 3.42
C LYS A 653 23.21 46.49 3.02
N GLY A 654 24.17 46.47 3.91
CA GLY A 654 25.46 45.81 3.71
C GLY A 654 25.99 45.19 4.98
N THR A 655 26.91 44.25 4.86
CA THR A 655 27.54 43.55 5.99
C THR A 655 28.88 44.22 6.34
N ILE A 656 29.14 44.45 7.61
CA ILE A 656 30.43 44.98 8.10
C ILE A 656 31.50 43.90 7.92
N THR A 657 32.54 44.21 7.16
CA THR A 657 33.69 43.33 6.95
C THR A 657 34.91 43.72 7.76
N ASP A 658 35.04 45.01 8.13
CA ASP A 658 36.11 45.49 8.99
C ASP A 658 35.69 46.78 9.69
N ILE A 659 36.32 47.10 10.87
CA ILE A 659 36.05 48.27 11.69
C ILE A 659 37.36 48.98 12.01
N SER A 660 37.62 50.14 11.41
CA SER A 660 38.83 50.91 11.60
C SER A 660 38.52 52.28 12.21
N GLY A 661 38.59 52.39 13.52
CA GLY A 661 38.33 53.62 14.24
C GLY A 661 36.91 54.17 14.10
N LYS A 662 36.69 55.23 13.34
CA LYS A 662 35.34 55.80 13.08
C LYS A 662 34.79 55.46 11.71
N GLU A 663 35.47 54.64 10.95
CA GLU A 663 35.05 54.14 9.61
C GLU A 663 34.78 52.67 9.62
N LEU A 664 33.74 52.25 8.91
CA LEU A 664 33.28 50.87 8.73
C LEU A 664 33.52 50.46 7.28
N THR A 665 34.16 49.36 7.07
CA THR A 665 34.21 48.76 5.73
C THR A 665 32.94 47.87 5.58
N VAL A 666 32.04 48.28 4.70
CA VAL A 666 30.76 47.62 4.46
C VAL A 666 30.75 46.99 3.09
N GLN A 667 30.39 45.73 3.02
CA GLN A 667 30.21 45.01 1.77
C GLN A 667 28.75 45.11 1.30
N LEU A 668 28.55 45.73 0.14
CA LEU A 668 27.29 45.93 -0.55
C LEU A 668 27.27 45.05 -1.81
N GLY A 669 26.77 43.83 -1.71
CA GLY A 669 26.84 42.85 -2.82
C GLY A 669 28.28 42.46 -3.13
N SER A 670 28.76 42.76 -4.33
CA SER A 670 30.16 42.51 -4.76
C SER A 670 31.11 43.65 -4.47
N LEU A 671 30.65 44.83 -4.00
CA LEU A 671 31.47 46.01 -3.73
C LEU A 671 31.75 46.15 -2.23
N LYS A 672 33.03 46.41 -1.88
CA LYS A 672 33.47 46.83 -0.54
C LYS A 672 33.74 48.31 -0.56
N MET A 673 33.24 49.05 0.45
CA MET A 673 33.47 50.48 0.59
C MET A 673 33.57 50.92 2.04
N ASN A 674 34.36 51.95 2.28
CA ASN A 674 34.50 52.56 3.59
C ASN A 674 33.48 53.65 3.80
N VAL A 675 32.70 53.54 4.86
CA VAL A 675 31.60 54.45 5.21
C VAL A 675 31.79 54.89 6.67
N LYS A 676 31.54 56.18 6.96
CA LYS A 676 31.60 56.65 8.36
C LYS A 676 30.45 56.08 9.15
N ALA A 677 30.71 55.64 10.38
CA ALA A 677 29.67 55.01 11.23
C ALA A 677 28.41 55.87 11.42
N LYS A 678 28.55 57.18 11.44
CA LYS A 678 27.42 58.12 11.53
C LYS A 678 26.52 58.19 10.30
N ASP A 679 26.98 57.68 9.15
CA ASP A 679 26.22 57.61 7.90
C ASP A 679 25.55 56.24 7.73
N CYS A 680 25.61 55.38 8.76
CA CYS A 680 25.02 54.06 8.79
C CYS A 680 23.99 53.95 9.92
N SER A 681 22.99 53.10 9.73
CA SER A 681 22.01 52.75 10.77
C SER A 681 22.06 51.24 10.99
N PHE A 682 21.95 50.82 12.25
CA PHE A 682 21.99 49.37 12.61
C PHE A 682 20.72 48.64 12.15
N VAL A 683 20.90 47.44 11.62
CA VAL A 683 19.77 46.60 11.15
C VAL A 683 19.63 45.34 11.97
N SER A 684 20.70 44.56 12.11
CA SER A 684 20.67 43.30 12.89
C SER A 684 22.10 42.83 13.20
N HIS A 685 22.26 42.12 14.32
CA HIS A 685 23.49 41.40 14.63
C HIS A 685 23.60 40.14 13.75
N ALA A 686 24.83 39.69 13.48
CA ALA A 686 25.09 38.42 12.84
C ALA A 686 24.48 37.28 13.69
N VAL A 687 23.61 36.49 13.11
CA VAL A 687 23.05 35.31 13.80
C VAL A 687 24.20 34.31 13.99
N LYS A 688 24.68 34.14 15.22
CA LYS A 688 25.57 33.03 15.56
C LYS A 688 24.78 31.75 15.46
N VAL A 689 24.87 31.05 14.31
CA VAL A 689 24.42 29.67 14.16
C VAL A 689 25.31 28.84 15.08
N LYS A 690 24.73 28.29 16.14
CA LYS A 690 25.37 27.21 16.88
C LYS A 690 25.59 26.04 15.93
N GLU A 691 26.84 25.71 15.66
CA GLU A 691 27.24 24.52 14.96
C GLU A 691 26.75 23.29 15.76
N THR A 692 25.69 22.71 15.29
CA THR A 692 25.35 21.31 15.61
C THR A 692 26.08 20.43 14.62
N ALA A 693 26.81 19.44 15.14
CA ALA A 693 27.64 18.51 14.40
C ALA A 693 26.97 17.91 13.16
N PRO A 694 27.70 17.70 12.05
CA PRO A 694 27.14 17.27 10.79
C PRO A 694 26.78 15.79 10.84
N SER A 695 25.49 15.47 10.64
CA SER A 695 25.08 14.13 10.26
C SER A 695 25.54 13.88 8.81
N LYS A 696 26.28 12.78 8.61
CA LYS A 696 26.70 12.29 7.30
C LYS A 696 25.49 12.13 6.38
N LYS A 697 25.42 12.91 5.30
CA LYS A 697 24.64 12.56 4.10
C LYS A 697 25.43 12.88 2.84
N ALA A 698 25.47 11.85 2.02
CA ALA A 698 26.11 11.63 0.75
C ALA A 698 26.08 12.82 -0.22
N GLY A 699 27.23 13.00 -0.88
CA GLY A 699 27.45 13.99 -1.92
C GLY A 699 26.70 13.67 -3.21
N GLY A 700 26.12 14.71 -3.78
CA GLY A 700 25.68 14.76 -5.18
C GLY A 700 26.53 15.74 -5.93
N PHE A 701 27.03 15.30 -7.05
CA PHE A 701 27.92 15.98 -7.98
C PHE A 701 27.39 17.35 -8.43
N ASN A 702 28.12 18.40 -8.14
CA ASN A 702 28.06 19.67 -8.85
C ASN A 702 29.43 19.97 -9.47
N MET A 703 29.68 19.44 -10.67
CA MET A 703 30.97 19.50 -11.36
C MET A 703 31.33 20.90 -11.90
N LEU A 704 30.37 21.79 -12.02
CA LEU A 704 30.58 23.14 -12.61
C LEU A 704 30.75 24.30 -11.62
N ALA A 705 30.44 24.05 -10.32
CA ALA A 705 30.61 25.11 -9.29
C ALA A 705 31.90 24.96 -8.48
N LYS A 706 32.63 23.84 -8.60
CA LYS A 706 33.84 23.53 -7.83
C LYS A 706 35.15 24.08 -8.45
N VAL A 707 35.13 24.46 -9.69
CA VAL A 707 36.34 24.89 -10.44
C VAL A 707 36.81 26.28 -10.01
N SER A 708 36.05 27.07 -9.27
CA SER A 708 36.41 28.45 -8.92
C SER A 708 36.81 28.67 -7.45
N GLN A 709 36.93 27.65 -6.61
CA GLN A 709 37.17 27.81 -5.13
C GLN A 709 38.08 26.77 -4.48
N ILE A 710 38.97 26.10 -5.20
CA ILE A 710 39.93 25.21 -4.54
C ILE A 710 41.12 26.05 -4.05
N SER A 711 41.35 26.00 -2.73
CA SER A 711 42.53 26.63 -2.11
C SER A 711 43.80 25.99 -2.62
N THR A 712 44.84 26.75 -2.82
CA THR A 712 46.17 26.25 -3.14
C THR A 712 46.88 25.54 -1.97
N GLU A 713 46.23 25.48 -0.81
CA GLU A 713 46.77 24.86 0.40
C GLU A 713 45.71 24.04 1.13
N VAL A 714 46.12 22.94 1.77
CA VAL A 714 45.32 22.09 2.64
C VAL A 714 45.97 21.93 4.00
N ASP A 715 45.20 22.14 5.07
CA ASP A 715 45.67 22.05 6.44
C ASP A 715 45.22 20.70 7.04
N ILE A 716 46.18 19.86 7.41
CA ILE A 716 45.98 18.53 7.99
C ILE A 716 46.50 18.44 9.43
N ARG A 717 46.75 19.54 10.08
CA ARG A 717 47.22 19.56 11.47
C ARG A 717 46.18 19.03 12.42
N GLY A 718 46.59 18.14 13.32
CA GLY A 718 45.70 17.53 14.31
C GLY A 718 45.00 16.26 13.87
N LEU A 719 45.17 15.81 12.62
CA LEU A 719 44.64 14.55 12.10
C LEU A 719 45.59 13.38 12.43
N MET A 720 45.07 12.17 12.47
CA MET A 720 45.86 10.94 12.45
C MET A 720 46.43 10.71 11.04
N VAL A 721 47.53 9.92 10.93
CA VAL A 721 48.23 9.74 9.66
C VAL A 721 47.31 9.17 8.56
N ASP A 722 46.49 8.18 8.90
CA ASP A 722 45.60 7.52 7.96
C ASP A 722 44.47 8.47 7.49
N GLU A 723 43.91 9.24 8.41
CA GLU A 723 42.89 10.28 8.08
C GLU A 723 43.48 11.40 7.21
N ALA A 724 44.70 11.81 7.51
CA ALA A 724 45.42 12.81 6.73
C ALA A 724 45.69 12.34 5.30
N ILE A 725 46.01 11.08 5.08
CA ILE A 725 46.21 10.48 3.75
C ILE A 725 44.92 10.53 2.94
N GLU A 726 43.77 10.20 3.54
CA GLU A 726 42.45 10.31 2.85
C GLU A 726 42.13 11.73 2.40
N VAL A 727 42.33 12.71 3.30
CA VAL A 727 42.09 14.13 3.01
C VAL A 727 43.01 14.61 1.89
N VAL A 728 44.30 14.28 1.98
CA VAL A 728 45.31 14.68 0.98
C VAL A 728 45.03 14.01 -0.37
N SER A 729 44.66 12.74 -0.40
CA SER A 729 44.32 12.03 -1.62
C SER A 729 43.21 12.73 -2.40
N LYS A 730 42.12 13.03 -1.70
CA LYS A 730 40.97 13.74 -2.29
C LYS A 730 41.31 15.15 -2.75
N TYR A 731 42.10 15.87 -1.95
CA TYR A 731 42.54 17.24 -2.29
C TYR A 731 43.44 17.25 -3.54
N LEU A 732 44.35 16.28 -3.68
CA LEU A 732 45.24 16.19 -4.85
C LEU A 732 44.46 15.89 -6.13
N ASP A 733 43.45 15.00 -6.07
CA ASP A 733 42.59 14.72 -7.21
C ASP A 733 41.76 15.96 -7.60
N ASP A 734 41.19 16.66 -6.62
CA ASP A 734 40.43 17.89 -6.86
C ASP A 734 41.36 19.02 -7.42
N ALA A 735 42.60 19.11 -6.94
CA ALA A 735 43.59 20.11 -7.39
C ALA A 735 44.05 19.87 -8.86
N VAL A 736 44.22 18.59 -9.25
CA VAL A 736 44.56 18.23 -10.64
C VAL A 736 43.41 18.56 -11.59
N ILE A 737 42.16 18.24 -11.18
CA ILE A 737 40.96 18.56 -11.96
C ILE A 737 40.79 20.06 -12.14
N SER A 738 41.25 20.88 -11.16
CA SER A 738 41.22 22.34 -11.21
C SER A 738 42.40 22.98 -11.93
N GLY A 739 43.34 22.17 -12.45
CA GLY A 739 44.49 22.66 -13.21
C GLY A 739 45.57 23.32 -12.38
N LEU A 740 45.64 23.05 -11.08
CA LEU A 740 46.67 23.59 -10.20
C LEU A 740 48.01 22.84 -10.47
N SER A 741 49.08 23.57 -10.75
CA SER A 741 50.41 23.02 -10.98
C SER A 741 51.23 22.81 -9.69
N ARG A 742 50.87 23.52 -8.61
CA ARG A 742 51.55 23.48 -7.29
C ARG A 742 50.57 23.67 -6.18
N VAL A 743 50.67 22.86 -5.11
CA VAL A 743 49.85 22.95 -3.89
C VAL A 743 50.70 22.76 -2.63
N LEU A 744 50.19 23.26 -1.51
CA LEU A 744 50.85 23.20 -0.21
C LEU A 744 50.06 22.34 0.77
N ILE A 745 50.74 21.42 1.46
CA ILE A 745 50.15 20.56 2.50
C ILE A 745 50.74 20.96 3.84
N ILE A 746 49.91 21.52 4.72
CA ILE A 746 50.31 22.03 6.04
C ILE A 746 50.12 20.95 7.10
N HIS A 747 51.20 20.34 7.56
CA HIS A 747 51.16 19.25 8.55
C HIS A 747 51.76 19.65 9.93
N GLY A 748 52.32 20.88 10.03
CA GLY A 748 52.92 21.39 11.26
C GLY A 748 54.29 20.82 11.59
N LYS A 749 54.92 21.36 12.64
CA LYS A 749 56.29 20.99 13.09
C LYS A 749 56.32 19.92 14.21
N GLY A 750 55.17 19.31 14.62
CA GLY A 750 55.07 18.39 15.75
C GLY A 750 56.11 17.25 15.78
N THR A 751 55.68 16.05 16.17
CA THR A 751 56.55 14.84 16.23
C THR A 751 57.13 14.38 14.89
N GLY A 752 56.66 14.97 13.79
CA GLY A 752 57.09 14.63 12.42
C GLY A 752 56.40 13.36 11.83
N ALA A 753 55.47 12.75 12.59
CA ALA A 753 54.77 11.55 12.12
C ALA A 753 53.91 11.85 10.87
N LEU A 754 53.10 12.91 10.91
CA LEU A 754 52.31 13.37 9.75
C LEU A 754 53.18 13.67 8.51
N ARG A 755 54.30 14.39 8.74
CA ARG A 755 55.24 14.72 7.66
C ARG A 755 55.78 13.45 6.98
N LYS A 756 56.26 12.46 7.78
CA LYS A 756 56.80 11.21 7.24
C LYS A 756 55.71 10.40 6.50
N GLY A 757 54.53 10.21 7.11
CA GLY A 757 53.45 9.47 6.48
C GLY A 757 52.97 10.10 5.17
N ILE A 758 52.82 11.45 5.12
CA ILE A 758 52.42 12.14 3.89
C ILE A 758 53.50 12.07 2.83
N GLN A 759 54.80 12.23 3.17
CA GLN A 759 55.90 12.16 2.21
C GLN A 759 56.03 10.74 1.62
N GLU A 760 55.78 9.70 2.42
CA GLU A 760 55.76 8.29 1.96
C GLU A 760 54.59 8.03 1.00
N TYR A 761 53.41 8.60 1.32
CA TYR A 761 52.24 8.54 0.45
C TYR A 761 52.50 9.28 -0.90
N LEU A 762 53.00 10.50 -0.85
CA LEU A 762 53.30 11.32 -2.02
C LEU A 762 54.33 10.71 -3.00
N LYS A 763 55.26 9.92 -2.46
CA LYS A 763 56.30 9.24 -3.26
C LYS A 763 55.73 8.28 -4.28
N ASN A 764 54.59 7.66 -3.94
CA ASN A 764 53.92 6.64 -4.77
C ASN A 764 52.67 7.17 -5.47
N HIS A 765 52.31 8.44 -5.31
CA HIS A 765 51.08 8.97 -5.87
C HIS A 765 51.20 9.34 -7.35
N ARG A 766 50.29 8.82 -8.19
CA ARG A 766 50.33 8.92 -9.68
C ARG A 766 50.35 10.34 -10.24
N ASN A 767 49.69 11.30 -9.53
CA ASN A 767 49.51 12.68 -9.98
C ASN A 767 50.60 13.65 -9.46
N VAL A 768 51.58 13.16 -8.69
CA VAL A 768 52.67 13.98 -8.13
C VAL A 768 53.89 13.87 -9.00
N LEU A 769 54.44 15.02 -9.38
CA LEU A 769 55.67 15.11 -10.14
C LEU A 769 56.89 15.18 -9.21
N SER A 770 56.83 16.00 -8.15
CA SER A 770 57.85 16.12 -7.13
C SER A 770 57.29 16.79 -5.88
N TYR A 771 57.92 16.54 -4.73
CA TYR A 771 57.59 17.22 -3.50
C TYR A 771 58.83 17.70 -2.77
N THR A 772 58.75 18.88 -2.11
CA THR A 772 59.84 19.48 -1.32
C THR A 772 59.29 20.02 -0.02
N LEU A 773 60.12 20.31 0.97
CA LEU A 773 59.70 21.12 2.11
C LEU A 773 59.38 22.54 1.64
N GLY A 774 58.39 23.18 2.25
CA GLY A 774 58.04 24.57 1.93
C GLY A 774 59.20 25.55 2.22
N ASP A 775 59.23 26.65 1.48
CA ASP A 775 60.19 27.73 1.68
C ASP A 775 59.96 28.42 3.03
N MET A 776 60.92 29.24 3.51
CA MET A 776 60.81 29.90 4.83
C MET A 776 59.55 30.77 4.93
N ASP A 777 59.16 31.38 3.83
CA ASP A 777 57.95 32.23 3.75
C ASP A 777 56.65 31.40 3.61
N GLU A 778 56.73 30.13 3.32
CA GLU A 778 55.58 29.19 3.14
C GLU A 778 55.37 28.29 4.39
N GLY A 779 56.09 28.50 5.49
CA GLY A 779 55.96 27.73 6.72
C GLY A 779 57.10 26.74 6.99
N GLY A 780 58.11 26.64 6.10
CA GLY A 780 59.33 25.86 6.25
C GLY A 780 59.07 24.35 6.47
N SER A 781 59.71 23.79 7.52
CA SER A 781 59.64 22.37 7.82
C SER A 781 58.24 21.88 8.28
N GLY A 782 57.27 22.77 8.43
CA GLY A 782 55.88 22.46 8.81
C GLY A 782 54.95 22.29 7.61
N VAL A 783 55.43 22.48 6.38
CA VAL A 783 54.66 22.41 5.13
C VAL A 783 55.43 21.57 4.08
N THR A 784 54.72 20.81 3.29
CA THR A 784 55.24 20.10 2.12
C THR A 784 54.61 20.70 0.86
N ALA A 785 55.43 21.23 0.01
CA ALA A 785 55.06 21.73 -1.29
C ALA A 785 55.07 20.61 -2.32
N VAL A 786 53.98 20.43 -3.05
CA VAL A 786 53.76 19.35 -4.02
C VAL A 786 53.58 19.94 -5.41
N LYS A 787 54.35 19.48 -6.34
CA LYS A 787 54.22 19.82 -7.78
C LYS A 787 53.43 18.68 -8.47
N LEU A 788 52.31 19.05 -9.09
CA LEU A 788 51.42 18.13 -9.77
C LEU A 788 51.80 17.97 -11.25
N LYS A 789 51.44 16.84 -11.86
CA LYS A 789 51.71 16.52 -13.26
C LYS A 789 50.80 17.31 -14.18
#